data_2f5892c99848fa5025ca3ca8654379ed
#
_entry.id   2f5892c99848fa5025ca3ca8654379ed
#
_cell.length_a   1.000
_cell.length_b   1.000
_cell.length_c   1.000
_cell.angle_alpha   90.00
_cell.angle_beta   90.00
_cell.angle_gamma   90.00
#
_symmetry.space_group_name_H-M   'P 1'
#
loop_
_entity.id
_entity.type
_entity.pdbx_description
1 polymer ?
#
loop_
_entity_poly.entity_id
_entity_poly.type
_entity_poly.pdbx_seq_one_letter_code
_entity_poly.pdbx_strand_id
1 'polypeptide(L)'
;MLSRRPGLSVVRMVFRGRARYVVSDVAAGRHLSVSPAAYRLLAGLDGERPLGTVGAGVGLSGREIAQLVPRLQLAGLLAGEGPAAAAAPTGPIEGRALFLKRELVELGPWLPRIDRAMGWLFHPLAAVAWLGLALMSLLLFVADDGVGDVRRWIAQFDAARLVALYLIFLALKLLHELGHALALWRMAAAEGLRIHSIRAGIAVMLIMPFPFTNVSSAWRLQSKWRRAVVGVAGMYVESWIAIAAVLLWAVVNDPLLKSTALQVATIAAVTTLLFNLNPFGRMDGYYVLADLAESPNLMQRASAAAVAVTARLFRVRATAELPPLEPLLLAYWVGILAYRLVVFAGLLWLAHALSPWVALMMLGVAVSLLLVRPAIATARRLVAMAAEPQIVRRRLILSAGLVSALFVLVPVPAGLQAVGIVEAEGARFLYPPRDVRVVAVASQGGPGDAPRLQLESPELADAQRQAAIRGAEAMARWRQALDRGGEGAQPAAEAVAAQQLAAEALAGEETRLTIPAIPGWDPLRAAEYVGSWVAPDPRAPLAVAIPGGAWRIRAVMPEAEADRLRSADGSAVARIAGRPDFRMQAHVERISDTAVETLPSEALGRPAGGPITVDPSDPLGRRALTPVVEVWLAVAPGPVVLRHGQRVELRFGTAARPLAWQAVEAALRLLDPGAGA
;
A
#
# COMPACT_ATOMS: atom_id res chain seq x y z
N MET A 1 48.80 -34.60 -10.88
CA MET A 1 48.46 -34.81 -9.45
C MET A 1 47.84 -33.54 -8.90
N LEU A 2 46.76 -33.58 -8.12
CA LEU A 2 46.09 -32.42 -7.59
C LEU A 2 46.49 -32.19 -6.15
N SER A 3 46.81 -30.95 -5.78
CA SER A 3 47.09 -30.57 -4.40
C SER A 3 46.10 -29.50 -3.93
N ARG A 4 45.90 -29.44 -2.62
CA ARG A 4 45.12 -28.37 -2.04
C ARG A 4 45.90 -27.05 -2.10
N ARG A 5 45.17 -25.94 -2.25
CA ARG A 5 45.79 -24.61 -2.19
C ARG A 5 46.37 -24.35 -0.78
N PRO A 6 47.57 -23.81 -0.63
CA PRO A 6 48.11 -23.44 0.68
C PRO A 6 47.33 -22.25 1.27
N GLY A 7 47.32 -22.13 2.61
CA GLY A 7 46.68 -21.01 3.31
C GLY A 7 45.16 -21.12 3.49
N LEU A 8 44.56 -22.28 3.20
CA LEU A 8 43.16 -22.51 3.47
C LEU A 8 42.91 -22.66 4.99
N SER A 9 41.98 -21.90 5.54
CA SER A 9 41.45 -22.12 6.89
C SER A 9 40.20 -23.00 6.86
N VAL A 10 40.06 -23.88 7.83
CA VAL A 10 38.92 -24.79 7.90
C VAL A 10 38.26 -24.67 9.26
N VAL A 11 36.96 -24.48 9.26
CA VAL A 11 36.12 -24.45 10.47
C VAL A 11 35.11 -25.59 10.38
N ARG A 12 35.09 -26.45 11.41
CA ARG A 12 34.03 -27.47 11.52
C ARG A 12 32.79 -26.86 12.11
N MET A 13 31.68 -27.05 11.45
CA MET A 13 30.34 -26.59 11.90
C MET A 13 29.41 -27.78 12.02
N VAL A 14 28.42 -27.68 12.88
CA VAL A 14 27.34 -28.67 13.00
C VAL A 14 26.06 -28.01 12.59
N PHE A 15 25.40 -28.51 11.51
CA PHE A 15 24.11 -28.08 11.07
C PHE A 15 23.11 -29.22 11.25
N ARG A 16 22.07 -28.99 12.06
CA ARG A 16 21.04 -30.02 12.36
C ARG A 16 21.65 -31.38 12.73
N GLY A 17 22.66 -31.40 13.60
CA GLY A 17 23.34 -32.60 14.02
C GLY A 17 24.34 -33.21 13.01
N ARG A 18 24.49 -32.65 11.82
CA ARG A 18 25.43 -33.12 10.79
C ARG A 18 26.65 -32.21 10.69
N ALA A 19 27.82 -32.80 10.77
CA ALA A 19 29.07 -32.05 10.60
C ALA A 19 29.19 -31.55 9.14
N ARG A 20 29.60 -30.28 8.98
CA ARG A 20 30.03 -29.67 7.74
C ARG A 20 31.33 -28.91 7.98
N TYR A 21 32.12 -28.74 6.95
CA TYR A 21 33.37 -28.01 7.01
C TYR A 21 33.27 -26.76 6.13
N VAL A 22 33.51 -25.61 6.71
CA VAL A 22 33.65 -24.37 5.95
C VAL A 22 35.12 -24.18 5.64
N VAL A 23 35.47 -24.37 4.38
CA VAL A 23 36.82 -24.13 3.86
C VAL A 23 36.88 -22.71 3.35
N SER A 24 37.79 -21.94 3.83
CA SER A 24 37.96 -20.52 3.55
C SER A 24 39.33 -20.23 2.96
N ASP A 25 39.37 -19.65 1.78
CA ASP A 25 40.53 -18.93 1.28
C ASP A 25 40.44 -17.48 1.81
N VAL A 26 41.18 -17.23 2.89
CA VAL A 26 41.12 -15.93 3.58
C VAL A 26 41.69 -14.82 2.69
N ALA A 27 42.69 -15.13 1.88
CA ALA A 27 43.33 -14.16 0.98
C ALA A 27 42.40 -13.73 -0.16
N ALA A 28 41.60 -14.68 -0.68
CA ALA A 28 40.64 -14.42 -1.77
C ALA A 28 39.23 -14.06 -1.25
N GLY A 29 39.00 -14.06 0.07
CA GLY A 29 37.66 -13.78 0.67
C GLY A 29 36.59 -14.81 0.28
N ARG A 30 36.99 -16.05 -0.06
CA ARG A 30 36.08 -17.09 -0.54
C ARG A 30 35.81 -18.11 0.55
N HIS A 31 34.53 -18.50 0.69
CA HIS A 31 34.13 -19.50 1.69
C HIS A 31 33.23 -20.54 1.00
N LEU A 32 33.54 -21.83 1.21
CA LEU A 32 32.79 -22.95 0.68
C LEU A 32 32.41 -23.91 1.79
N SER A 33 31.15 -24.25 1.94
CA SER A 33 30.71 -25.32 2.84
C SER A 33 30.77 -26.67 2.13
N VAL A 34 31.55 -27.60 2.64
CA VAL A 34 31.77 -28.94 2.08
C VAL A 34 31.30 -30.02 3.05
N SER A 35 30.93 -31.17 2.49
CA SER A 35 30.60 -32.36 3.29
C SER A 35 31.86 -32.92 3.98
N PRO A 36 31.71 -33.75 5.04
CA PRO A 36 32.84 -34.41 5.67
C PRO A 36 33.68 -35.25 4.69
N ALA A 37 33.02 -35.90 3.73
CA ALA A 37 33.69 -36.68 2.69
C ALA A 37 34.52 -35.80 1.74
N ALA A 38 33.90 -34.69 1.25
CA ALA A 38 34.60 -33.72 0.40
C ALA A 38 35.78 -33.04 1.13
N TYR A 39 35.64 -32.76 2.44
CA TYR A 39 36.72 -32.22 3.25
C TYR A 39 37.88 -33.24 3.40
N ARG A 40 37.57 -34.51 3.71
CA ARG A 40 38.58 -35.56 3.81
C ARG A 40 39.30 -35.75 2.49
N LEU A 41 38.59 -35.71 1.36
CA LEU A 41 39.20 -35.73 0.04
C LEU A 41 40.16 -34.54 -0.14
N LEU A 42 39.70 -33.31 0.13
CA LEU A 42 40.52 -32.11 0.00
C LEU A 42 41.75 -32.13 0.90
N ALA A 43 41.59 -32.64 2.14
CA ALA A 43 42.67 -32.74 3.11
C ALA A 43 43.72 -33.78 2.69
N GLY A 44 43.34 -34.83 1.97
CA GLY A 44 44.21 -35.87 1.45
C GLY A 44 44.95 -35.54 0.15
N LEU A 45 44.56 -34.42 -0.52
CA LEU A 45 45.22 -33.98 -1.76
C LEU A 45 46.52 -33.24 -1.44
N ASP A 46 47.60 -33.97 -1.39
CA ASP A 46 48.97 -33.48 -1.08
C ASP A 46 49.79 -33.18 -2.36
N GLY A 47 49.31 -33.57 -3.52
CA GLY A 47 50.04 -33.46 -4.78
C GLY A 47 50.94 -34.65 -5.11
N GLU A 48 51.10 -35.60 -4.18
CA GLU A 48 51.96 -36.77 -4.37
C GLU A 48 51.15 -38.02 -4.71
N ARG A 49 49.98 -38.19 -4.12
CA ARG A 49 49.12 -39.37 -4.29
C ARG A 49 48.15 -39.25 -5.46
N PRO A 50 47.90 -40.33 -6.22
CA PRO A 50 46.87 -40.35 -7.25
C PRO A 50 45.49 -40.09 -6.66
N LEU A 51 44.65 -39.32 -7.39
CA LEU A 51 43.30 -38.93 -6.97
C LEU A 51 42.39 -40.14 -6.63
N GLY A 52 42.51 -41.24 -7.38
CA GLY A 52 41.79 -42.46 -7.12
C GLY A 52 42.13 -43.14 -5.80
N THR A 53 43.41 -43.12 -5.42
CA THR A 53 43.89 -43.67 -4.13
C THR A 53 43.37 -42.88 -2.96
N VAL A 54 43.46 -41.54 -3.03
CA VAL A 54 42.92 -40.64 -2.00
C VAL A 54 41.40 -40.79 -1.86
N GLY A 55 40.71 -40.89 -2.98
CA GLY A 55 39.24 -41.07 -3.01
C GLY A 55 38.79 -42.42 -2.43
N ALA A 56 39.47 -43.48 -2.76
CA ALA A 56 39.18 -44.81 -2.20
C ALA A 56 39.43 -44.86 -0.68
N GLY A 57 40.52 -44.24 -0.21
CA GLY A 57 40.80 -44.10 1.24
C GLY A 57 39.77 -43.29 2.05
N VAL A 58 38.96 -42.50 1.38
CA VAL A 58 37.86 -41.70 1.98
C VAL A 58 36.49 -42.35 1.79
N GLY A 59 36.43 -43.46 1.06
CA GLY A 59 35.16 -44.18 0.76
C GLY A 59 34.29 -43.50 -0.29
N LEU A 60 34.90 -42.72 -1.20
CA LEU A 60 34.18 -42.08 -2.31
C LEU A 60 34.28 -42.93 -3.59
N SER A 61 33.14 -43.06 -4.29
CA SER A 61 33.07 -43.69 -5.59
C SER A 61 33.74 -42.83 -6.66
N GLY A 62 34.17 -43.43 -7.77
CA GLY A 62 34.74 -42.69 -8.91
C GLY A 62 33.79 -41.60 -9.47
N ARG A 63 32.45 -41.85 -9.45
CA ARG A 63 31.44 -40.88 -9.85
C ARG A 63 31.36 -39.68 -8.89
N GLU A 64 31.43 -39.89 -7.59
CA GLU A 64 31.41 -38.83 -6.61
C GLU A 64 32.66 -37.95 -6.71
N ILE A 65 33.84 -38.57 -6.93
CA ILE A 65 35.09 -37.86 -7.15
C ILE A 65 34.99 -36.99 -8.42
N ALA A 66 34.48 -37.57 -9.52
CA ALA A 66 34.28 -36.85 -10.78
C ALA A 66 33.34 -35.65 -10.66
N GLN A 67 32.40 -35.66 -9.71
CA GLN A 67 31.50 -34.53 -9.44
C GLN A 67 32.11 -33.51 -8.46
N LEU A 68 32.90 -33.95 -7.49
CA LEU A 68 33.45 -33.10 -6.45
C LEU A 68 34.66 -32.30 -6.92
N VAL A 69 35.58 -32.92 -7.68
CA VAL A 69 36.82 -32.28 -8.13
C VAL A 69 36.61 -31.03 -8.94
N PRO A 70 35.69 -31.00 -9.98
CA PRO A 70 35.41 -29.79 -10.71
C PRO A 70 34.83 -28.68 -9.82
N ARG A 71 34.00 -29.05 -8.80
CA ARG A 71 33.44 -28.07 -7.85
C ARG A 71 34.50 -27.47 -6.94
N LEU A 72 35.46 -28.26 -6.49
CA LEU A 72 36.61 -27.78 -5.70
C LEU A 72 37.56 -26.91 -6.53
N GLN A 73 37.75 -27.24 -7.83
CA GLN A 73 38.52 -26.43 -8.78
C GLN A 73 37.83 -25.10 -9.06
N LEU A 74 36.52 -25.09 -9.37
CA LEU A 74 35.73 -23.87 -9.58
C LEU A 74 35.69 -22.96 -8.34
N ALA A 75 35.75 -23.58 -7.14
CA ALA A 75 35.85 -22.83 -5.89
C ALA A 75 37.26 -22.29 -5.61
N GLY A 76 38.26 -22.63 -6.44
CA GLY A 76 39.65 -22.20 -6.28
C GLY A 76 40.34 -22.82 -5.08
N LEU A 77 39.90 -23.99 -4.60
CA LEU A 77 40.44 -24.66 -3.42
C LEU A 77 41.60 -25.60 -3.76
N LEU A 78 41.83 -25.91 -5.04
CA LEU A 78 42.92 -26.76 -5.52
C LEU A 78 44.03 -25.91 -6.13
N ALA A 79 45.26 -26.34 -5.92
CA ALA A 79 46.44 -25.81 -6.59
C ALA A 79 46.66 -26.58 -7.91
N GLY A 80 47.02 -25.89 -8.98
CA GLY A 80 47.24 -26.43 -10.32
C GLY A 80 46.54 -25.61 -11.38
N GLU A 81 47.08 -25.64 -12.60
CA GLU A 81 46.48 -25.02 -13.78
C GLU A 81 45.19 -25.76 -14.19
N GLY A 82 44.14 -25.50 -13.44
CA GLY A 82 42.84 -25.54 -14.05
C GLY A 82 42.73 -24.35 -15.03
N PRO A 83 41.72 -24.28 -15.92
CA PRO A 83 41.45 -23.09 -16.74
C PRO A 83 41.46 -21.94 -15.78
N ALA A 84 42.52 -21.14 -15.84
CA ALA A 84 43.06 -20.25 -14.79
C ALA A 84 41.86 -19.75 -13.99
N ALA A 85 41.77 -20.19 -12.72
CA ALA A 85 40.58 -19.86 -11.94
C ALA A 85 40.37 -18.43 -12.25
N ALA A 86 39.48 -18.23 -13.22
CA ALA A 86 39.39 -16.97 -13.95
C ALA A 86 39.34 -16.00 -12.82
N ALA A 87 40.49 -15.40 -12.58
CA ALA A 87 40.80 -14.68 -11.37
C ALA A 87 39.54 -13.94 -11.11
N ALA A 88 38.82 -14.30 -10.06
CA ALA A 88 37.45 -13.86 -9.91
C ALA A 88 37.53 -12.43 -10.27
N PRO A 89 36.88 -11.96 -11.32
CA PRO A 89 37.29 -10.80 -12.04
C PRO A 89 37.72 -9.78 -11.02
N THR A 90 39.06 -9.68 -10.84
CA THR A 90 39.67 -8.63 -10.05
C THR A 90 39.48 -7.34 -10.82
N GLY A 91 38.51 -7.42 -11.75
CA GLY A 91 37.90 -6.27 -12.34
C GLY A 91 37.13 -5.52 -11.27
N PRO A 92 37.19 -4.21 -11.27
CA PRO A 92 36.57 -3.36 -10.27
C PRO A 92 35.03 -3.49 -10.18
N ILE A 93 34.41 -4.39 -10.94
CA ILE A 93 32.96 -4.47 -11.07
C ILE A 93 32.49 -5.94 -11.16
N GLU A 94 31.96 -6.50 -10.06
CA GLU A 94 31.20 -7.75 -10.07
C GLU A 94 29.73 -7.42 -10.37
N GLY A 95 29.13 -8.00 -11.40
CA GLY A 95 27.70 -7.81 -11.56
C GLY A 95 27.09 -8.42 -12.81
N ARG A 96 25.80 -8.67 -12.73
CA ARG A 96 24.88 -8.79 -13.87
C ARG A 96 24.48 -7.39 -14.30
N ALA A 97 24.03 -7.20 -15.54
CA ALA A 97 23.78 -5.88 -16.15
C ALA A 97 22.99 -4.83 -15.32
N LEU A 98 22.30 -5.25 -14.24
CA LEU A 98 21.50 -4.38 -13.39
C LEU A 98 22.00 -4.28 -11.94
N PHE A 99 23.12 -4.94 -11.61
CA PHE A 99 23.68 -4.95 -10.25
C PHE A 99 25.21 -4.95 -10.33
N LEU A 100 25.80 -3.84 -10.00
CA LEU A 100 27.24 -3.61 -9.98
C LEU A 100 27.69 -3.46 -8.53
N LYS A 101 28.78 -4.08 -8.15
CA LYS A 101 29.34 -4.04 -6.79
C LYS A 101 30.81 -3.76 -6.84
N ARG A 102 31.28 -2.76 -6.09
CA ARG A 102 32.70 -2.38 -6.00
C ARG A 102 33.11 -2.20 -4.53
N GLU A 103 34.06 -2.97 -4.07
CA GLU A 103 34.71 -2.77 -2.77
C GLU A 103 35.66 -1.57 -2.87
N LEU A 104 35.59 -0.65 -1.91
CA LEU A 104 36.34 0.61 -1.95
C LEU A 104 37.27 0.79 -0.75
N VAL A 105 36.84 0.35 0.43
CA VAL A 105 37.51 0.67 1.70
C VAL A 105 37.69 -0.59 2.53
N GLU A 106 38.87 -0.73 3.15
CA GLU A 106 39.14 -1.70 4.19
C GLU A 106 38.78 -1.08 5.55
N LEU A 107 37.80 -1.64 6.24
CA LEU A 107 37.32 -1.14 7.54
C LEU A 107 38.17 -1.63 8.73
N GLY A 108 38.91 -2.72 8.56
CA GLY A 108 39.68 -3.35 9.63
C GLY A 108 40.48 -2.38 10.50
N PRO A 109 41.29 -1.47 9.95
CA PRO A 109 42.06 -0.49 10.73
C PRO A 109 41.22 0.52 11.50
N TRP A 110 39.96 0.77 11.06
CA TRP A 110 39.06 1.76 11.66
C TRP A 110 38.16 1.17 12.74
N LEU A 111 37.94 -0.15 12.73
CA LEU A 111 37.04 -0.84 13.68
C LEU A 111 37.36 -0.59 15.15
N PRO A 112 38.61 -0.51 15.62
CA PRO A 112 38.87 -0.15 17.01
C PRO A 112 38.45 1.26 17.41
N ARG A 113 38.43 2.21 16.44
CA ARG A 113 37.93 3.57 16.67
C ARG A 113 36.41 3.58 16.66
N ILE A 114 35.80 2.88 15.71
CA ILE A 114 34.34 2.71 15.60
C ILE A 114 33.80 2.01 16.85
N ASP A 115 34.50 1.00 17.36
CA ASP A 115 34.09 0.29 18.57
C ASP A 115 34.11 1.19 19.82
N ARG A 116 35.09 2.08 19.95
CA ARG A 116 35.08 3.07 21.04
C ARG A 116 33.87 4.01 21.00
N ALA A 117 33.39 4.37 19.79
CA ALA A 117 32.24 5.27 19.60
C ALA A 117 30.91 4.54 19.73
N MET A 118 30.76 3.36 19.12
CA MET A 118 29.48 2.66 18.96
C MET A 118 29.41 1.33 19.73
N GLY A 119 30.50 0.84 20.28
CA GLY A 119 30.56 -0.48 20.90
C GLY A 119 29.68 -0.65 22.13
N TRP A 120 29.30 0.44 22.79
CA TRP A 120 28.36 0.44 23.90
C TRP A 120 26.97 -0.07 23.47
N LEU A 121 26.58 0.07 22.19
CA LEU A 121 25.33 -0.44 21.65
C LEU A 121 25.19 -1.97 21.83
N PHE A 122 26.30 -2.69 21.82
CA PHE A 122 26.30 -4.14 21.99
C PHE A 122 26.44 -4.60 23.46
N HIS A 123 26.33 -3.68 24.42
CA HIS A 123 26.26 -4.01 25.83
C HIS A 123 24.84 -4.49 26.20
N PRO A 124 24.67 -5.51 27.07
CA PRO A 124 23.34 -6.00 27.45
C PRO A 124 22.40 -4.92 28.01
N LEU A 125 22.92 -3.96 28.78
CA LEU A 125 22.13 -2.83 29.28
C LEU A 125 21.61 -1.94 28.17
N ALA A 126 22.37 -1.76 27.09
CA ALA A 126 21.91 -1.02 25.92
C ALA A 126 20.74 -1.73 25.22
N ALA A 127 20.76 -3.06 25.16
CA ALA A 127 19.66 -3.83 24.61
C ALA A 127 18.36 -3.69 25.46
N VAL A 128 18.49 -3.66 26.78
CA VAL A 128 17.36 -3.41 27.69
C VAL A 128 16.85 -1.99 27.52
N ALA A 129 17.75 -0.99 27.49
CA ALA A 129 17.37 0.41 27.24
C ALA A 129 16.70 0.57 25.87
N TRP A 130 17.22 -0.08 24.82
CA TRP A 130 16.63 -0.10 23.49
C TRP A 130 15.19 -0.59 23.51
N LEU A 131 14.92 -1.70 24.21
CA LEU A 131 13.55 -2.26 24.30
C LEU A 131 12.60 -1.28 24.98
N GLY A 132 13.01 -0.66 26.10
CA GLY A 132 12.21 0.32 26.83
C GLY A 132 11.94 1.58 25.99
N LEU A 133 12.98 2.11 25.34
CA LEU A 133 12.86 3.29 24.49
C LEU A 133 12.07 3.01 23.22
N ALA A 134 12.20 1.81 22.62
CA ALA A 134 11.39 1.40 21.48
C ALA A 134 9.91 1.33 21.84
N LEU A 135 9.57 0.74 22.99
CA LEU A 135 8.18 0.72 23.48
C LEU A 135 7.66 2.13 23.75
N MET A 136 8.46 2.97 24.43
CA MET A 136 8.09 4.36 24.70
C MET A 136 7.87 5.15 23.41
N SER A 137 8.78 5.04 22.44
CA SER A 137 8.64 5.72 21.14
C SER A 137 7.40 5.26 20.38
N LEU A 138 7.08 3.96 20.42
CA LEU A 138 5.86 3.44 19.80
C LEU A 138 4.59 4.00 20.45
N LEU A 139 4.56 4.03 21.78
CA LEU A 139 3.42 4.59 22.53
C LEU A 139 3.23 6.09 22.23
N LEU A 140 4.29 6.88 22.22
CA LEU A 140 4.25 8.30 21.85
C LEU A 140 3.77 8.49 20.41
N PHE A 141 4.31 7.70 19.47
CA PHE A 141 3.93 7.77 18.06
C PHE A 141 2.44 7.50 17.83
N VAL A 142 1.87 6.55 18.60
CA VAL A 142 0.42 6.24 18.52
C VAL A 142 -0.40 7.31 19.24
N ALA A 143 0.04 7.79 20.40
CA ALA A 143 -0.69 8.78 21.20
C ALA A 143 -0.80 10.15 20.51
N ASP A 144 0.23 10.57 19.78
CA ASP A 144 0.30 11.88 19.11
C ASP A 144 -0.11 11.83 17.62
N ASP A 145 -0.90 10.85 17.21
CA ASP A 145 -1.38 10.65 15.81
C ASP A 145 -0.24 10.64 14.78
N GLY A 146 0.87 9.98 15.08
CA GLY A 146 2.01 9.87 14.18
C GLY A 146 1.67 9.26 12.82
N VAL A 147 0.68 8.36 12.77
CA VAL A 147 0.17 7.79 11.51
C VAL A 147 -0.50 8.87 10.67
N GLY A 148 -1.27 9.76 11.28
CA GLY A 148 -1.88 10.91 10.62
C GLY A 148 -0.83 11.89 10.10
N ASP A 149 0.23 12.15 10.87
CA ASP A 149 1.35 12.99 10.45
C ASP A 149 2.09 12.38 9.24
N VAL A 150 2.35 11.07 9.23
CA VAL A 150 2.94 10.38 8.07
C VAL A 150 2.03 10.49 6.85
N ARG A 151 0.71 10.32 7.00
CA ARG A 151 -0.25 10.51 5.90
C ARG A 151 -0.20 11.92 5.33
N ARG A 152 -0.23 12.94 6.21
CA ARG A 152 -0.15 14.36 5.82
C ARG A 152 1.14 14.66 5.08
N TRP A 153 2.24 14.10 5.56
CA TRP A 153 3.53 14.23 4.91
C TRP A 153 3.59 13.57 3.52
N ILE A 154 3.04 12.35 3.37
CA ILE A 154 2.96 11.67 2.07
C ILE A 154 2.09 12.46 1.08
N ALA A 155 0.98 13.05 1.54
CA ALA A 155 0.08 13.85 0.70
C ALA A 155 0.73 15.13 0.15
N GLN A 156 1.78 15.65 0.82
CA GLN A 156 2.52 16.84 0.43
C GLN A 156 3.83 16.54 -0.30
N PHE A 157 3.96 15.33 -0.86
CA PHE A 157 5.20 14.87 -1.45
C PHE A 157 5.52 15.61 -2.76
N ASP A 158 6.75 16.12 -2.88
CA ASP A 158 7.28 16.79 -4.07
C ASP A 158 8.65 16.22 -4.50
N ALA A 159 9.09 16.58 -5.70
CA ALA A 159 10.35 16.07 -6.26
C ALA A 159 11.60 16.54 -5.47
N ALA A 160 11.57 17.72 -4.87
CA ALA A 160 12.71 18.22 -4.08
C ALA A 160 12.93 17.37 -2.82
N ARG A 161 11.86 16.89 -2.22
CA ARG A 161 11.90 16.01 -1.05
C ARG A 161 12.50 14.63 -1.37
N LEU A 162 12.41 14.16 -2.61
CA LEU A 162 13.05 12.89 -3.03
C LEU A 162 14.56 12.91 -2.79
N VAL A 163 15.23 14.02 -3.08
CA VAL A 163 16.68 14.14 -2.88
C VAL A 163 17.01 14.06 -1.38
N ALA A 164 16.27 14.80 -0.55
CA ALA A 164 16.45 14.75 0.91
C ALA A 164 16.23 13.34 1.47
N LEU A 165 15.15 12.67 1.05
CA LEU A 165 14.86 11.29 1.44
C LEU A 165 15.97 10.33 1.03
N TYR A 166 16.51 10.48 -0.18
CA TYR A 166 17.60 9.64 -0.64
C TYR A 166 18.88 9.86 0.17
N LEU A 167 19.19 11.11 0.54
CA LEU A 167 20.35 11.42 1.40
C LEU A 167 20.17 10.84 2.81
N ILE A 168 18.97 10.95 3.40
CA ILE A 168 18.63 10.30 4.68
C ILE A 168 18.80 8.80 4.57
N PHE A 169 18.22 8.18 3.53
CA PHE A 169 18.37 6.75 3.26
C PHE A 169 19.84 6.34 3.16
N LEU A 170 20.66 7.08 2.43
CA LEU A 170 22.09 6.79 2.27
C LEU A 170 22.84 6.86 3.59
N ALA A 171 22.58 7.87 4.41
CA ALA A 171 23.17 8.01 5.75
C ALA A 171 22.75 6.86 6.69
N LEU A 172 21.47 6.52 6.70
CA LEU A 172 20.95 5.38 7.48
C LEU A 172 21.60 4.08 7.04
N LYS A 173 21.73 3.84 5.74
CA LYS A 173 22.38 2.63 5.21
C LYS A 173 23.86 2.56 5.50
N LEU A 174 24.56 3.68 5.53
CA LEU A 174 25.96 3.70 5.93
C LEU A 174 26.13 3.25 7.40
N LEU A 175 25.31 3.76 8.31
CA LEU A 175 25.33 3.37 9.72
C LEU A 175 24.87 1.91 9.93
N HIS A 176 23.90 1.46 9.16
CA HIS A 176 23.46 0.07 9.12
C HIS A 176 24.61 -0.88 8.75
N GLU A 177 25.35 -0.58 7.68
CA GLU A 177 26.49 -1.38 7.24
C GLU A 177 27.66 -1.39 8.26
N LEU A 178 27.89 -0.26 8.93
CA LEU A 178 28.85 -0.18 10.04
C LEU A 178 28.41 -1.06 11.21
N GLY A 179 27.11 -1.18 11.48
CA GLY A 179 26.55 -2.08 12.48
C GLY A 179 26.96 -3.54 12.23
N HIS A 180 26.83 -4.02 11.00
CA HIS A 180 27.24 -5.37 10.60
C HIS A 180 28.75 -5.57 10.76
N ALA A 181 29.57 -4.62 10.31
CA ALA A 181 31.02 -4.69 10.43
C ALA A 181 31.48 -4.78 11.88
N LEU A 182 30.94 -3.94 12.75
CA LEU A 182 31.27 -3.90 14.17
C LEU A 182 30.83 -5.16 14.90
N ALA A 183 29.62 -5.65 14.62
CA ALA A 183 29.12 -6.90 15.19
C ALA A 183 29.98 -8.09 14.78
N LEU A 184 30.34 -8.20 13.49
CA LEU A 184 31.23 -9.26 13.02
C LEU A 184 32.58 -9.23 13.73
N TRP A 185 33.18 -8.04 13.84
CA TRP A 185 34.47 -7.86 14.51
C TRP A 185 34.40 -8.30 15.98
N ARG A 186 33.37 -7.89 16.73
CA ARG A 186 33.16 -8.26 18.14
C ARG A 186 32.85 -9.73 18.33
N MET A 187 31.97 -10.30 17.54
CA MET A 187 31.58 -11.71 17.64
C MET A 187 32.75 -12.63 17.29
N ALA A 188 33.57 -12.25 16.33
CA ALA A 188 34.78 -12.98 15.99
C ALA A 188 35.82 -12.93 17.11
N ALA A 189 36.08 -11.76 17.70
CA ALA A 189 36.97 -11.61 18.84
C ALA A 189 36.53 -12.48 20.04
N ALA A 190 35.18 -12.55 20.27
CA ALA A 190 34.61 -13.41 21.33
C ALA A 190 34.80 -14.93 21.08
N GLU A 191 35.08 -15.35 19.83
CA GLU A 191 35.45 -16.74 19.48
C GLU A 191 36.97 -16.92 19.30
N GLY A 192 37.77 -15.91 19.61
CA GLY A 192 39.22 -15.96 19.39
C GLY A 192 39.64 -15.96 17.92
N LEU A 193 38.71 -15.61 17.01
CA LEU A 193 38.97 -15.57 15.59
C LEU A 193 39.50 -14.18 15.18
N ARG A 194 40.64 -14.15 14.50
CA ARG A 194 41.11 -12.91 13.86
C ARG A 194 40.52 -12.77 12.49
N ILE A 195 39.77 -11.68 12.28
CA ILE A 195 39.29 -11.27 10.97
C ILE A 195 40.20 -10.17 10.46
N HIS A 196 40.93 -10.48 9.38
CA HIS A 196 41.98 -9.59 8.85
C HIS A 196 41.43 -8.55 7.89
N SER A 197 40.27 -8.82 7.26
CA SER A 197 39.72 -7.96 6.23
C SER A 197 38.20 -7.91 6.32
N ILE A 198 37.65 -6.71 6.58
CA ILE A 198 36.24 -6.37 6.41
C ILE A 198 36.20 -5.22 5.43
N ARG A 199 35.68 -5.48 4.25
CA ARG A 199 35.65 -4.50 3.15
C ARG A 199 34.25 -3.91 2.99
N ALA A 200 34.19 -2.61 2.84
CA ALA A 200 33.00 -1.86 2.49
C ALA A 200 33.12 -1.27 1.10
N GLY A 201 32.02 -0.98 0.47
CA GLY A 201 32.00 -0.42 -0.86
C GLY A 201 30.62 0.12 -1.25
N ILE A 202 30.46 0.34 -2.54
CA ILE A 202 29.21 0.81 -3.15
C ILE A 202 28.68 -0.27 -4.06
N ALA A 203 27.42 -0.58 -3.91
CA ALA A 203 26.66 -1.37 -4.85
C ALA A 203 25.68 -0.43 -5.60
N VAL A 204 25.51 -0.65 -6.89
CA VAL A 204 24.55 0.07 -7.72
C VAL A 204 23.51 -0.94 -8.19
N MET A 205 22.26 -0.71 -7.84
CA MET A 205 21.11 -1.51 -8.27
C MET A 205 20.22 -0.64 -9.15
N LEU A 206 20.07 -1.03 -10.42
CA LEU A 206 19.51 -0.18 -11.46
C LEU A 206 20.39 1.06 -11.67
N ILE A 207 20.00 2.20 -11.09
CA ILE A 207 20.74 3.47 -11.15
C ILE A 207 21.04 4.05 -9.75
N MET A 208 20.57 3.37 -8.67
CA MET A 208 20.69 3.87 -7.31
C MET A 208 21.91 3.28 -6.60
N PRO A 209 22.92 4.09 -6.24
CA PRO A 209 24.03 3.65 -5.42
C PRO A 209 23.61 3.52 -3.95
N PHE A 210 24.11 2.46 -3.29
CA PHE A 210 23.96 2.27 -1.84
C PHE A 210 25.21 1.61 -1.27
N PRO A 211 25.55 1.89 -0.01
CA PRO A 211 26.69 1.27 0.67
C PRO A 211 26.41 -0.22 0.92
N PHE A 212 27.46 -1.01 0.99
CA PHE A 212 27.43 -2.38 1.46
C PHE A 212 28.70 -2.74 2.21
N THR A 213 28.60 -3.74 3.08
CA THR A 213 29.75 -4.31 3.79
C THR A 213 29.86 -5.81 3.51
N ASN A 214 31.06 -6.27 3.24
CA ASN A 214 31.32 -7.69 3.03
C ASN A 214 31.53 -8.40 4.36
N VAL A 215 30.45 -8.93 4.91
CA VAL A 215 30.44 -9.71 6.16
C VAL A 215 30.47 -11.23 5.94
N SER A 216 30.90 -11.69 4.76
CA SER A 216 30.96 -13.12 4.42
C SER A 216 31.80 -13.93 5.41
N SER A 217 32.78 -13.32 6.07
CA SER A 217 33.56 -13.93 7.12
C SER A 217 32.75 -14.36 8.36
N ALA A 218 31.50 -13.92 8.49
CA ALA A 218 30.57 -14.39 9.53
C ALA A 218 30.34 -15.92 9.46
N TRP A 219 30.48 -16.53 8.27
CA TRP A 219 30.45 -17.98 8.11
C TRP A 219 31.54 -18.76 8.86
N ARG A 220 32.56 -18.06 9.37
CA ARG A 220 33.58 -18.66 10.20
C ARG A 220 33.18 -18.79 11.68
N LEU A 221 32.13 -18.02 12.10
CA LEU A 221 31.61 -18.11 13.47
C LEU A 221 30.91 -19.46 13.68
N GLN A 222 31.27 -20.16 14.74
CA GLN A 222 30.69 -21.48 15.06
C GLN A 222 29.28 -21.35 15.59
N SER A 223 29.00 -20.35 16.43
CA SER A 223 27.71 -20.13 17.04
C SER A 223 26.70 -19.51 16.03
N LYS A 224 25.57 -20.20 15.81
CA LYS A 224 24.48 -19.67 15.02
C LYS A 224 23.89 -18.36 15.59
N TRP A 225 23.86 -18.23 16.91
CA TRP A 225 23.38 -17.03 17.58
C TRP A 225 24.30 -15.84 17.32
N ARG A 226 25.62 -16.04 17.32
CA ARG A 226 26.54 -14.96 16.95
C ARG A 226 26.44 -14.55 15.50
N ARG A 227 26.20 -15.50 14.58
CA ARG A 227 25.89 -15.17 13.18
C ARG A 227 24.60 -14.38 13.06
N ALA A 228 23.54 -14.79 13.80
CA ALA A 228 22.28 -14.07 13.84
C ALA A 228 22.46 -12.64 14.39
N VAL A 229 23.27 -12.44 15.43
CA VAL A 229 23.61 -11.10 15.94
C VAL A 229 24.27 -10.25 14.86
N VAL A 230 25.23 -10.81 14.09
CA VAL A 230 25.81 -10.09 12.95
C VAL A 230 24.73 -9.72 11.92
N GLY A 231 23.81 -10.64 11.62
CA GLY A 231 22.71 -10.38 10.66
C GLY A 231 21.71 -9.34 11.15
N VAL A 232 21.44 -9.24 12.46
CA VAL A 232 20.49 -8.26 13.03
C VAL A 232 21.15 -6.90 13.28
N ALA A 233 22.48 -6.84 13.39
CA ALA A 233 23.20 -5.67 13.88
C ALA A 233 22.95 -4.39 13.09
N GLY A 234 22.83 -4.46 11.75
CA GLY A 234 22.50 -3.32 10.92
C GLY A 234 21.12 -2.74 11.28
N MET A 235 20.12 -3.63 11.35
CA MET A 235 18.74 -3.26 11.74
C MET A 235 18.67 -2.70 13.16
N TYR A 236 19.45 -3.27 14.06
CA TYR A 236 19.53 -2.82 15.46
C TYR A 236 20.10 -1.40 15.56
N VAL A 237 21.19 -1.09 14.86
CA VAL A 237 21.76 0.27 14.80
C VAL A 237 20.79 1.25 14.16
N GLU A 238 20.16 0.88 13.05
CA GLU A 238 19.17 1.70 12.35
C GLU A 238 17.95 1.98 13.24
N SER A 239 17.50 1.00 14.04
CA SER A 239 16.36 1.16 14.94
C SER A 239 16.65 2.13 16.11
N TRP A 240 17.88 2.24 16.60
CA TRP A 240 18.27 3.26 17.56
C TRP A 240 18.07 4.68 17.01
N ILE A 241 18.39 4.87 15.73
CA ILE A 241 18.19 6.15 15.05
C ILE A 241 16.68 6.43 14.87
N ALA A 242 15.91 5.39 14.50
CA ALA A 242 14.46 5.51 14.41
C ALA A 242 13.82 5.93 15.74
N ILE A 243 14.22 5.28 16.86
CA ILE A 243 13.78 5.62 18.21
C ILE A 243 14.11 7.06 18.55
N ALA A 244 15.39 7.47 18.36
CA ALA A 244 15.81 8.82 18.62
C ALA A 244 15.04 9.87 17.79
N ALA A 245 14.75 9.54 16.54
CA ALA A 245 13.99 10.39 15.64
C ALA A 245 12.51 10.52 16.08
N VAL A 246 11.86 9.42 16.51
CA VAL A 246 10.48 9.49 17.05
C VAL A 246 10.44 10.30 18.34
N LEU A 247 11.39 10.11 19.25
CA LEU A 247 11.46 10.88 20.49
C LEU A 247 11.68 12.38 20.20
N LEU A 248 12.54 12.70 19.23
CA LEU A 248 12.75 14.09 18.78
C LEU A 248 11.48 14.68 18.18
N TRP A 249 10.79 13.92 17.32
CA TRP A 249 9.51 14.34 16.72
C TRP A 249 8.45 14.66 17.77
N ALA A 250 8.38 13.84 18.85
CA ALA A 250 7.38 14.02 19.90
C ALA A 250 7.62 15.28 20.76
N VAL A 251 8.87 15.71 20.96
CA VAL A 251 9.19 16.83 21.87
C VAL A 251 9.48 18.16 21.15
N VAL A 252 9.80 18.14 19.86
CA VAL A 252 10.20 19.35 19.12
C VAL A 252 8.99 20.04 18.51
N ASN A 253 8.93 21.37 18.70
CA ASN A 253 7.87 22.23 18.14
C ASN A 253 8.30 22.92 16.83
N ASP A 254 9.59 22.96 16.50
CA ASP A 254 10.06 23.54 15.25
C ASP A 254 9.57 22.67 14.06
N PRO A 255 8.83 23.26 13.10
CA PRO A 255 8.20 22.51 12.01
C PRO A 255 9.21 21.77 11.11
N LEU A 256 10.39 22.36 10.88
CA LEU A 256 11.41 21.78 10.02
C LEU A 256 12.07 20.57 10.69
N LEU A 257 12.46 20.73 11.95
CA LEU A 257 13.07 19.64 12.73
C LEU A 257 12.06 18.51 12.96
N LYS A 258 10.81 18.83 13.29
CA LYS A 258 9.73 17.85 13.46
C LYS A 258 9.48 17.05 12.20
N SER A 259 9.38 17.73 11.05
CA SER A 259 9.21 17.07 9.74
C SER A 259 10.41 16.19 9.38
N THR A 260 11.64 16.68 9.61
CA THR A 260 12.86 15.91 9.32
C THR A 260 12.97 14.69 10.22
N ALA A 261 12.69 14.82 11.51
CA ALA A 261 12.66 13.69 12.44
C ALA A 261 11.65 12.64 12.03
N LEU A 262 10.43 13.04 11.62
CA LEU A 262 9.40 12.13 11.09
C LEU A 262 9.88 11.41 9.83
N GLN A 263 10.57 12.11 8.92
CA GLN A 263 11.14 11.51 7.71
C GLN A 263 12.18 10.45 8.04
N VAL A 264 13.12 10.76 8.94
CA VAL A 264 14.16 9.81 9.38
C VAL A 264 13.51 8.58 10.03
N ALA A 265 12.56 8.79 10.95
CA ALA A 265 11.85 7.69 11.61
C ALA A 265 11.11 6.81 10.61
N THR A 266 10.39 7.42 9.65
CA THR A 266 9.61 6.69 8.64
C THR A 266 10.51 5.89 7.72
N ILE A 267 11.61 6.48 7.19
CA ILE A 267 12.53 5.77 6.31
C ILE A 267 13.19 4.61 7.07
N ALA A 268 13.69 4.85 8.27
CA ALA A 268 14.33 3.81 9.08
C ALA A 268 13.35 2.68 9.41
N ALA A 269 12.11 2.97 9.79
CA ALA A 269 11.09 1.96 10.06
C ALA A 269 10.76 1.14 8.79
N VAL A 270 10.52 1.81 7.66
CA VAL A 270 10.20 1.15 6.38
C VAL A 270 11.35 0.27 5.93
N THR A 271 12.58 0.79 5.92
CA THR A 271 13.74 0.02 5.45
C THR A 271 14.05 -1.15 6.37
N THR A 272 13.93 -0.97 7.67
CA THR A 272 14.18 -2.05 8.64
C THR A 272 13.07 -3.08 8.63
N LEU A 273 11.80 -2.70 8.78
CA LEU A 273 10.70 -3.64 8.98
C LEU A 273 10.23 -4.31 7.68
N LEU A 274 10.07 -3.53 6.59
CA LEU A 274 9.53 -4.08 5.34
C LEU A 274 10.58 -4.78 4.48
N PHE A 275 11.83 -4.29 4.51
CA PHE A 275 12.87 -4.85 3.66
C PHE A 275 13.86 -5.70 4.45
N ASN A 276 14.59 -5.14 5.41
CA ASN A 276 15.72 -5.85 6.02
C ASN A 276 15.30 -6.98 6.96
N LEU A 277 14.25 -6.78 7.79
CA LEU A 277 13.75 -7.82 8.69
C LEU A 277 12.97 -8.93 7.96
N ASN A 278 12.57 -8.66 6.72
CA ASN A 278 11.77 -9.61 5.94
C ASN A 278 12.60 -10.85 5.54
N PRO A 279 12.18 -12.06 5.93
CA PRO A 279 12.91 -13.28 5.63
C PRO A 279 12.66 -13.81 4.21
N PHE A 280 11.69 -13.27 3.47
CA PHE A 280 11.27 -13.76 2.15
C PHE A 280 12.04 -13.12 0.98
N GLY A 281 12.83 -12.06 1.24
CA GLY A 281 13.82 -11.47 0.34
C GLY A 281 15.23 -11.91 0.72
N ARG A 282 16.23 -11.75 -0.17
CA ARG A 282 17.64 -11.96 0.19
C ARG A 282 18.21 -10.71 0.88
N MET A 283 17.60 -10.35 2.00
CA MET A 283 17.99 -9.28 2.90
C MET A 283 18.48 -9.88 4.23
N ASP A 284 18.79 -9.07 5.20
CA ASP A 284 19.36 -9.53 6.48
C ASP A 284 18.48 -10.55 7.21
N GLY A 285 17.16 -10.32 7.23
CA GLY A 285 16.18 -11.24 7.82
C GLY A 285 16.23 -12.65 7.23
N TYR A 286 16.51 -12.76 5.93
CA TYR A 286 16.73 -14.06 5.29
C TYR A 286 17.95 -14.78 5.84
N TYR A 287 19.08 -14.08 5.99
CA TYR A 287 20.31 -14.68 6.49
C TYR A 287 20.16 -15.04 7.97
N VAL A 288 19.52 -14.19 8.77
CA VAL A 288 19.19 -14.49 10.18
C VAL A 288 18.31 -15.73 10.27
N LEU A 289 17.23 -15.83 9.49
CA LEU A 289 16.38 -17.01 9.49
C LEU A 289 17.12 -18.26 9.02
N ALA A 290 17.94 -18.17 7.98
CA ALA A 290 18.71 -19.29 7.45
C ALA A 290 19.74 -19.82 8.48
N ASP A 291 20.38 -18.93 9.24
CA ASP A 291 21.31 -19.28 10.31
C ASP A 291 20.60 -19.90 11.51
N LEU A 292 19.53 -19.31 12.00
CA LEU A 292 18.74 -19.84 13.13
C LEU A 292 18.10 -21.20 12.79
N ALA A 293 17.56 -21.35 11.58
CA ALA A 293 17.02 -22.61 11.07
C ALA A 293 18.10 -23.64 10.71
N GLU A 294 19.37 -23.27 10.82
CA GLU A 294 20.51 -24.11 10.39
C GLU A 294 20.30 -24.67 8.96
N SER A 295 19.79 -23.84 8.08
CA SER A 295 19.42 -24.23 6.72
C SER A 295 20.09 -23.31 5.69
N PRO A 296 21.34 -23.58 5.34
CA PRO A 296 22.02 -22.80 4.31
C PRO A 296 21.25 -22.92 2.98
N ASN A 297 21.19 -21.83 2.22
CA ASN A 297 20.46 -21.75 0.96
C ASN A 297 18.96 -22.07 1.09
N LEU A 298 18.32 -21.63 2.18
CA LEU A 298 16.91 -21.90 2.50
C LEU A 298 15.98 -21.59 1.32
N MET A 299 16.16 -20.47 0.63
CA MET A 299 15.37 -20.09 -0.54
C MET A 299 15.54 -21.04 -1.72
N GLN A 300 16.74 -21.59 -1.94
CA GLN A 300 16.98 -22.58 -3.00
C GLN A 300 16.33 -23.92 -2.63
N ARG A 301 16.38 -24.34 -1.37
CA ARG A 301 15.70 -25.55 -0.88
C ARG A 301 14.19 -25.42 -1.01
N ALA A 302 13.61 -24.28 -0.63
CA ALA A 302 12.18 -24.01 -0.80
C ALA A 302 11.77 -24.07 -2.30
N SER A 303 12.57 -23.47 -3.16
CA SER A 303 12.37 -23.56 -4.63
C SER A 303 12.46 -25.01 -5.15
N ALA A 304 13.39 -25.80 -4.63
CA ALA A 304 13.52 -27.22 -5.01
C ALA A 304 12.31 -28.03 -4.52
N ALA A 305 11.80 -27.76 -3.31
CA ALA A 305 10.57 -28.38 -2.80
C ALA A 305 9.37 -28.07 -3.68
N ALA A 306 9.20 -26.80 -4.11
CA ALA A 306 8.15 -26.42 -5.04
C ALA A 306 8.26 -27.13 -6.41
N VAL A 307 9.49 -27.24 -6.95
CA VAL A 307 9.74 -28.02 -8.18
C VAL A 307 9.38 -29.50 -7.98
N ALA A 308 9.68 -30.08 -6.81
CA ALA A 308 9.34 -31.48 -6.51
C ALA A 308 7.82 -31.70 -6.42
N VAL A 309 7.06 -30.74 -5.86
CA VAL A 309 5.59 -30.77 -5.90
C VAL A 309 5.10 -30.74 -7.35
N THR A 310 5.63 -29.79 -8.14
CA THR A 310 5.25 -29.67 -9.56
C THR A 310 5.59 -30.94 -10.34
N ALA A 311 6.75 -31.56 -10.08
CA ALA A 311 7.14 -32.83 -10.70
C ALA A 311 6.15 -33.97 -10.39
N ARG A 312 5.68 -34.06 -9.14
CA ARG A 312 4.65 -35.05 -8.75
C ARG A 312 3.31 -34.75 -9.40
N LEU A 313 2.89 -33.50 -9.45
CA LEU A 313 1.66 -33.06 -10.12
C LEU A 313 1.66 -33.45 -11.60
N PHE A 314 2.77 -33.20 -12.30
CA PHE A 314 2.94 -33.57 -13.71
C PHE A 314 3.32 -35.06 -13.92
N ARG A 315 3.35 -35.86 -12.83
CA ARG A 315 3.73 -37.27 -12.86
C ARG A 315 5.05 -37.53 -13.61
N VAL A 316 6.06 -36.70 -13.28
CA VAL A 316 7.40 -36.80 -13.88
C VAL A 316 8.11 -38.03 -13.28
N ARG A 317 8.48 -38.99 -14.12
CA ARG A 317 9.42 -40.04 -13.73
C ARG A 317 10.83 -39.47 -13.75
N ALA A 318 11.33 -39.11 -12.57
CA ALA A 318 12.65 -38.50 -12.44
C ALA A 318 13.75 -39.58 -12.48
N THR A 319 14.90 -39.23 -13.05
CA THR A 319 16.12 -40.09 -13.10
C THR A 319 16.80 -40.23 -11.73
N ALA A 320 16.50 -39.34 -10.76
CA ALA A 320 16.95 -39.42 -9.39
C ALA A 320 15.77 -39.27 -8.43
N GLU A 321 15.94 -39.71 -7.18
CA GLU A 321 14.91 -39.54 -6.17
C GLU A 321 14.55 -38.06 -5.94
N LEU A 322 13.24 -37.79 -6.00
CA LEU A 322 12.73 -36.46 -5.68
C LEU A 322 12.87 -36.20 -4.15
N PRO A 323 13.26 -35.00 -3.74
CA PRO A 323 13.35 -34.68 -2.33
C PRO A 323 12.01 -34.89 -1.63
N PRO A 324 12.02 -35.29 -0.34
CA PRO A 324 10.80 -35.41 0.45
C PRO A 324 10.04 -34.10 0.50
N LEU A 325 8.71 -34.17 0.63
CA LEU A 325 7.90 -32.98 0.82
C LEU A 325 8.10 -32.47 2.26
N GLU A 326 8.73 -31.32 2.38
CA GLU A 326 8.88 -30.60 3.64
C GLU A 326 7.83 -29.48 3.69
N PRO A 327 6.74 -29.60 4.49
CA PRO A 327 5.65 -28.61 4.51
C PRO A 327 6.14 -27.18 4.85
N LEU A 328 7.10 -27.08 5.75
CA LEU A 328 7.70 -25.77 6.14
C LEU A 328 8.43 -25.09 4.97
N LEU A 329 9.12 -25.84 4.12
CA LEU A 329 9.78 -25.28 2.95
C LEU A 329 8.76 -24.82 1.90
N LEU A 330 7.64 -25.54 1.76
CA LEU A 330 6.56 -25.14 0.87
C LEU A 330 5.84 -23.89 1.39
N ALA A 331 5.53 -23.85 2.69
CA ALA A 331 4.95 -22.64 3.31
C ALA A 331 5.88 -21.43 3.15
N TYR A 332 7.18 -21.65 3.35
CA TYR A 332 8.18 -20.60 3.13
C TYR A 332 8.25 -20.16 1.66
N TRP A 333 8.14 -21.07 0.71
CA TRP A 333 8.08 -20.74 -0.73
C TRP A 333 6.83 -19.91 -1.07
N VAL A 334 5.66 -20.27 -0.51
CA VAL A 334 4.43 -19.48 -0.65
C VAL A 334 4.62 -18.07 -0.06
N GLY A 335 5.28 -17.96 1.11
CA GLY A 335 5.63 -16.67 1.69
C GLY A 335 6.53 -15.81 0.78
N ILE A 336 7.52 -16.42 0.10
CA ILE A 336 8.34 -15.73 -0.91
C ILE A 336 7.47 -15.19 -2.05
N LEU A 337 6.52 -16.00 -2.54
CA LEU A 337 5.64 -15.58 -3.62
C LEU A 337 4.72 -14.44 -3.18
N ALA A 338 4.09 -14.57 -2.01
CA ALA A 338 3.22 -13.54 -1.43
C ALA A 338 3.98 -12.22 -1.23
N TYR A 339 5.18 -12.27 -0.65
CA TYR A 339 6.01 -11.08 -0.49
C TYR A 339 6.33 -10.39 -1.82
N ARG A 340 6.71 -11.16 -2.83
CA ARG A 340 6.98 -10.61 -4.17
C ARG A 340 5.75 -9.97 -4.78
N LEU A 341 4.58 -10.59 -4.64
CA LEU A 341 3.32 -10.02 -5.13
C LEU A 341 3.02 -8.67 -4.45
N VAL A 342 3.18 -8.59 -3.12
CA VAL A 342 2.97 -7.34 -2.36
C VAL A 342 3.94 -6.24 -2.81
N VAL A 343 5.23 -6.56 -2.97
CA VAL A 343 6.24 -5.60 -3.42
C VAL A 343 5.93 -5.11 -4.84
N PHE A 344 5.63 -6.01 -5.77
CA PHE A 344 5.32 -5.61 -7.14
C PHE A 344 3.99 -4.86 -7.25
N ALA A 345 2.98 -5.20 -6.42
CA ALA A 345 1.73 -4.44 -6.34
C ALA A 345 1.97 -3.01 -5.85
N GLY A 346 2.80 -2.83 -4.81
CA GLY A 346 3.20 -1.50 -4.33
C GLY A 346 3.98 -0.70 -5.36
N LEU A 347 4.93 -1.34 -6.05
CA LEU A 347 5.69 -0.70 -7.13
C LEU A 347 4.80 -0.32 -8.33
N LEU A 348 3.82 -1.17 -8.66
CA LEU A 348 2.86 -0.91 -9.74
C LEU A 348 1.95 0.26 -9.38
N TRP A 349 1.46 0.31 -8.12
CA TRP A 349 0.68 1.44 -7.62
C TRP A 349 1.48 2.75 -7.67
N LEU A 350 2.74 2.75 -7.22
CA LEU A 350 3.63 3.91 -7.30
C LEU A 350 3.91 4.31 -8.75
N ALA A 351 4.17 3.34 -9.63
CA ALA A 351 4.40 3.57 -11.05
C ALA A 351 3.17 4.21 -11.72
N HIS A 352 1.96 3.77 -11.35
CA HIS A 352 0.71 4.36 -11.85
C HIS A 352 0.55 5.81 -11.41
N ALA A 353 0.93 6.15 -10.16
CA ALA A 353 0.89 7.52 -9.66
C ALA A 353 1.87 8.45 -10.40
N LEU A 354 2.97 7.91 -10.96
CA LEU A 354 3.93 8.67 -11.77
C LEU A 354 3.47 8.81 -13.23
N SER A 355 3.08 7.71 -13.85
CA SER A 355 2.60 7.67 -15.23
C SER A 355 1.97 6.31 -15.55
N PRO A 356 0.83 6.28 -16.27
CA PRO A 356 0.23 5.04 -16.78
C PRO A 356 1.18 4.21 -17.65
N TRP A 357 2.03 4.85 -18.44
CA TRP A 357 3.02 4.17 -19.27
C TRP A 357 4.10 3.47 -18.45
N VAL A 358 4.58 4.10 -17.37
CA VAL A 358 5.52 3.49 -16.42
C VAL A 358 4.85 2.31 -15.71
N ALA A 359 3.59 2.43 -15.34
CA ALA A 359 2.82 1.33 -14.76
C ALA A 359 2.69 0.13 -15.71
N LEU A 360 2.38 0.37 -16.98
CA LEU A 360 2.26 -0.70 -17.99
C LEU A 360 3.61 -1.40 -18.20
N MET A 361 4.70 -0.65 -18.32
CA MET A 361 6.05 -1.21 -18.40
C MET A 361 6.39 -2.04 -17.16
N MET A 362 6.08 -1.53 -15.97
CA MET A 362 6.30 -2.23 -14.69
C MET A 362 5.45 -3.49 -14.59
N LEU A 363 4.21 -3.49 -15.08
CA LEU A 363 3.35 -4.67 -15.17
C LEU A 363 3.99 -5.74 -16.06
N GLY A 364 4.53 -5.37 -17.22
CA GLY A 364 5.27 -6.29 -18.10
C GLY A 364 6.49 -6.92 -17.40
N VAL A 365 7.25 -6.10 -16.65
CA VAL A 365 8.37 -6.57 -15.83
C VAL A 365 7.89 -7.52 -14.74
N ALA A 366 6.83 -7.17 -14.02
CA ALA A 366 6.25 -8.00 -12.96
C ALA A 366 5.78 -9.35 -13.51
N VAL A 367 5.01 -9.38 -14.59
CA VAL A 367 4.56 -10.62 -15.26
C VAL A 367 5.76 -11.46 -15.69
N SER A 368 6.79 -10.84 -16.29
CA SER A 368 8.00 -11.55 -16.69
C SER A 368 8.73 -12.18 -15.50
N LEU A 369 8.91 -11.44 -14.40
CA LEU A 369 9.71 -11.88 -13.25
C LEU A 369 8.94 -12.82 -12.32
N LEU A 370 7.63 -12.63 -12.15
CA LEU A 370 6.81 -13.41 -11.23
C LEU A 370 6.22 -14.66 -11.86
N LEU A 371 5.88 -14.61 -13.14
CA LEU A 371 5.18 -15.70 -13.83
C LEU A 371 6.03 -16.37 -14.92
N VAL A 372 6.46 -15.62 -15.93
CA VAL A 372 7.06 -16.19 -17.14
C VAL A 372 8.42 -16.86 -16.85
N ARG A 373 9.36 -16.11 -16.25
CA ARG A 373 10.71 -16.65 -15.95
C ARG A 373 10.69 -17.82 -14.98
N PRO A 374 9.94 -17.80 -13.85
CA PRO A 374 9.84 -18.96 -12.95
C PRO A 374 9.19 -20.17 -13.62
N ALA A 375 8.13 -19.96 -14.43
CA ALA A 375 7.48 -21.05 -15.18
C ALA A 375 8.45 -21.71 -16.15
N ILE A 376 9.16 -20.94 -16.98
CA ILE A 376 10.18 -21.46 -17.90
C ILE A 376 11.31 -22.16 -17.15
N ALA A 377 11.80 -21.58 -16.06
CA ALA A 377 12.86 -22.20 -15.24
C ALA A 377 12.40 -23.53 -14.63
N THR A 378 11.17 -23.59 -14.13
CA THR A 378 10.58 -24.81 -13.58
C THR A 378 10.38 -25.85 -14.69
N ALA A 379 9.82 -25.47 -15.83
CA ALA A 379 9.65 -26.35 -16.97
C ALA A 379 10.98 -26.95 -17.44
N ARG A 380 12.03 -26.13 -17.58
CA ARG A 380 13.38 -26.59 -17.95
C ARG A 380 13.93 -27.61 -16.93
N ARG A 381 13.74 -27.36 -15.63
CA ARG A 381 14.18 -28.27 -14.55
C ARG A 381 13.41 -29.59 -14.60
N LEU A 382 12.07 -29.56 -14.82
CA LEU A 382 11.24 -30.76 -14.96
C LEU A 382 11.66 -31.62 -16.14
N VAL A 383 11.93 -31.00 -17.29
CA VAL A 383 12.42 -31.70 -18.49
C VAL A 383 13.82 -32.30 -18.25
N ALA A 384 14.72 -31.53 -17.60
CA ALA A 384 16.09 -31.98 -17.35
C ALA A 384 16.20 -33.15 -16.36
N MET A 385 15.25 -33.28 -15.41
CA MET A 385 15.23 -34.37 -14.44
C MET A 385 14.42 -35.60 -14.91
N ALA A 386 13.71 -35.50 -16.01
CA ALA A 386 12.82 -36.55 -16.48
C ALA A 386 13.57 -37.69 -17.17
N ALA A 387 13.17 -38.93 -16.90
CA ALA A 387 13.62 -40.10 -17.63
C ALA A 387 13.11 -40.08 -19.10
N GLU A 388 11.92 -39.51 -19.30
CA GLU A 388 11.26 -39.36 -20.60
C GLU A 388 10.98 -37.86 -20.87
N PRO A 389 11.98 -37.08 -21.32
CA PRO A 389 11.86 -35.62 -21.47
C PRO A 389 10.76 -35.18 -22.46
N GLN A 390 10.55 -35.94 -23.52
CA GLN A 390 9.57 -35.64 -24.57
C GLN A 390 8.13 -35.70 -24.03
N ILE A 391 7.82 -36.68 -23.19
CA ILE A 391 6.48 -36.81 -22.57
C ILE A 391 6.19 -35.64 -21.64
N VAL A 392 7.17 -35.28 -20.82
CA VAL A 392 7.04 -34.13 -19.91
C VAL A 392 6.87 -32.84 -20.69
N ARG A 393 7.68 -32.62 -21.74
CA ARG A 393 7.57 -31.44 -22.61
C ARG A 393 6.18 -31.32 -23.24
N ARG A 394 5.63 -32.44 -23.76
CA ARG A 394 4.27 -32.48 -24.34
C ARG A 394 3.21 -32.14 -23.30
N ARG A 395 3.28 -32.70 -22.08
CA ARG A 395 2.35 -32.36 -20.99
C ARG A 395 2.41 -30.89 -20.63
N LEU A 396 3.60 -30.31 -20.51
CA LEU A 396 3.78 -28.87 -20.21
C LEU A 396 3.20 -27.98 -21.31
N ILE A 397 3.42 -28.32 -22.59
CA ILE A 397 2.86 -27.57 -23.72
C ILE A 397 1.34 -27.64 -23.71
N LEU A 398 0.77 -28.86 -23.51
CA LEU A 398 -0.68 -29.01 -23.43
C LEU A 398 -1.30 -28.27 -22.25
N SER A 399 -0.64 -28.28 -21.08
CA SER A 399 -1.11 -27.53 -19.92
C SER A 399 -1.03 -26.01 -20.13
N ALA A 400 0.04 -25.52 -20.72
CA ALA A 400 0.18 -24.11 -21.09
C ALA A 400 -0.88 -23.69 -22.11
N GLY A 401 -1.11 -24.52 -23.14
CA GLY A 401 -2.17 -24.32 -24.12
C GLY A 401 -3.55 -24.30 -23.49
N LEU A 402 -3.84 -25.23 -22.58
CA LEU A 402 -5.11 -25.26 -21.84
C LEU A 402 -5.32 -24.01 -21.00
N VAL A 403 -4.31 -23.59 -20.22
CA VAL A 403 -4.39 -22.37 -19.41
C VAL A 403 -4.60 -21.14 -20.28
N SER A 404 -3.87 -21.04 -21.40
CA SER A 404 -4.05 -19.96 -22.38
C SER A 404 -5.44 -19.98 -23.00
N ALA A 405 -5.95 -21.16 -23.36
CA ALA A 405 -7.29 -21.33 -23.89
C ALA A 405 -8.37 -20.90 -22.87
N LEU A 406 -8.22 -21.32 -21.60
CA LEU A 406 -9.13 -20.90 -20.53
C LEU A 406 -9.11 -19.37 -20.36
N PHE A 407 -7.93 -18.76 -20.39
CA PHE A 407 -7.80 -17.30 -20.25
C PHE A 407 -8.42 -16.54 -21.43
N VAL A 408 -8.33 -17.08 -22.65
CA VAL A 408 -8.83 -16.44 -23.88
C VAL A 408 -10.31 -16.76 -24.13
N LEU A 409 -10.79 -17.97 -23.79
CA LEU A 409 -12.11 -18.44 -24.22
C LEU A 409 -13.16 -18.39 -23.11
N VAL A 410 -12.77 -18.57 -21.83
CA VAL A 410 -13.78 -18.63 -20.75
C VAL A 410 -14.27 -17.22 -20.41
N PRO A 411 -15.57 -16.95 -20.63
CA PRO A 411 -16.14 -15.67 -20.27
C PRO A 411 -16.35 -15.58 -18.75
N VAL A 412 -15.85 -14.51 -18.15
CA VAL A 412 -16.02 -14.21 -16.72
C VAL A 412 -16.84 -12.94 -16.57
N PRO A 413 -17.86 -12.90 -15.67
CA PRO A 413 -18.64 -11.69 -15.47
C PRO A 413 -17.75 -10.55 -14.99
N ALA A 414 -17.77 -9.43 -15.71
CA ALA A 414 -17.12 -8.19 -15.30
C ALA A 414 -18.19 -7.31 -14.65
N GLY A 415 -18.13 -7.09 -13.35
CA GLY A 415 -19.04 -6.17 -12.67
C GLY A 415 -18.66 -4.72 -12.96
N LEU A 416 -19.61 -3.89 -13.41
CA LEU A 416 -19.47 -2.45 -13.38
C LEU A 416 -19.79 -1.94 -11.98
N GLN A 417 -19.10 -0.91 -11.55
CA GLN A 417 -19.32 -0.27 -10.27
C GLN A 417 -19.69 1.21 -10.48
N ALA A 418 -20.65 1.70 -9.72
CA ALA A 418 -20.97 3.10 -9.65
C ALA A 418 -21.21 3.50 -8.20
N VAL A 419 -21.14 4.78 -7.95
CA VAL A 419 -21.52 5.37 -6.67
C VAL A 419 -22.67 6.33 -6.88
N GLY A 420 -23.56 6.36 -5.92
CA GLY A 420 -24.72 7.20 -5.99
C GLY A 420 -25.21 7.66 -4.62
N ILE A 421 -26.24 8.43 -4.63
CA ILE A 421 -26.98 8.86 -3.45
C ILE A 421 -28.43 8.37 -3.56
N VAL A 422 -29.02 8.10 -2.41
CA VAL A 422 -30.44 7.82 -2.31
C VAL A 422 -31.20 9.15 -2.33
N GLU A 423 -32.15 9.30 -3.24
CA GLU A 423 -33.01 10.46 -3.31
C GLU A 423 -34.49 10.01 -3.18
N ALA A 424 -35.25 10.75 -2.41
CA ALA A 424 -36.72 10.55 -2.40
C ALA A 424 -37.32 11.23 -3.60
N GLU A 425 -38.21 10.54 -4.32
CA GLU A 425 -38.89 11.10 -5.46
C GLU A 425 -39.84 12.23 -5.02
N GLY A 426 -39.76 13.41 -5.67
CA GLY A 426 -40.54 14.56 -5.30
C GLY A 426 -40.14 15.23 -4.00
N ALA A 427 -38.95 14.91 -3.45
CA ALA A 427 -38.46 15.57 -2.26
C ALA A 427 -38.42 17.09 -2.39
N ARG A 428 -38.98 17.77 -1.41
CA ARG A 428 -38.91 19.22 -1.31
C ARG A 428 -38.02 19.62 -0.14
N PHE A 429 -37.01 20.43 -0.45
CA PHE A 429 -36.06 20.91 0.54
C PHE A 429 -36.49 22.25 1.09
N LEU A 430 -36.38 22.41 2.40
CA LEU A 430 -36.59 23.67 3.05
C LEU A 430 -35.24 24.28 3.38
N TYR A 431 -34.98 25.45 2.81
CA TYR A 431 -33.87 26.33 3.15
C TYR A 431 -34.41 27.56 3.87
N PRO A 432 -33.80 28.01 4.99
CA PRO A 432 -34.24 29.25 5.62
C PRO A 432 -33.90 30.42 4.67
N PRO A 433 -34.89 31.33 4.44
CA PRO A 433 -34.68 32.45 3.51
C PRO A 433 -33.79 33.54 4.06
N ARG A 434 -33.58 33.57 5.36
CA ARG A 434 -32.74 34.50 6.14
C ARG A 434 -32.26 33.85 7.44
N ASP A 435 -31.53 34.57 8.26
CA ASP A 435 -31.17 34.09 9.61
C ASP A 435 -32.44 33.84 10.44
N VAL A 436 -32.61 32.60 10.87
CA VAL A 436 -33.76 32.16 11.63
C VAL A 436 -33.34 31.42 12.90
N ARG A 437 -34.15 31.58 13.95
CA ARG A 437 -34.07 30.74 15.15
C ARG A 437 -35.07 29.60 15.04
N VAL A 438 -34.66 28.39 15.26
CA VAL A 438 -35.54 27.24 15.33
C VAL A 438 -36.18 27.20 16.72
N VAL A 439 -37.48 27.48 16.81
CA VAL A 439 -38.19 27.57 18.09
C VAL A 439 -38.71 26.22 18.52
N ALA A 440 -39.37 25.51 17.64
CA ALA A 440 -39.94 24.21 17.91
C ALA A 440 -39.96 23.33 16.68
N VAL A 441 -39.70 22.04 16.93
CA VAL A 441 -39.93 20.96 15.99
C VAL A 441 -40.90 20.00 16.67
N ALA A 442 -42.16 19.96 16.23
CA ALA A 442 -43.12 19.03 16.80
C ALA A 442 -42.82 17.63 16.29
N SER A 443 -42.41 16.73 17.16
CA SER A 443 -42.33 15.30 16.93
C SER A 443 -43.74 14.69 16.84
N GLN A 444 -43.90 13.68 16.01
CA GLN A 444 -45.11 12.93 15.67
C GLN A 444 -46.15 12.90 16.81
N GLY A 445 -47.22 13.64 16.64
CA GLY A 445 -48.47 13.49 17.37
C GLY A 445 -49.45 12.68 16.53
N GLY A 446 -50.56 12.19 17.13
CA GLY A 446 -51.54 11.29 16.54
C GLY A 446 -52.19 11.77 15.22
N PRO A 447 -53.06 10.99 14.60
CA PRO A 447 -53.64 11.27 13.29
C PRO A 447 -54.42 12.60 13.30
N GLY A 448 -53.77 13.67 12.86
CA GLY A 448 -54.28 15.03 12.84
C GLY A 448 -53.31 16.13 13.24
N ASP A 449 -52.31 15.83 14.07
CA ASP A 449 -51.26 16.76 14.50
C ASP A 449 -49.95 16.47 13.69
N ALA A 450 -49.88 17.15 12.64
CA ALA A 450 -48.73 17.07 11.78
C ALA A 450 -47.54 17.89 12.35
N PRO A 451 -46.28 17.46 12.18
CA PRO A 451 -45.13 18.18 12.67
C PRO A 451 -45.07 19.60 12.12
N ARG A 452 -44.99 20.59 12.99
CA ARG A 452 -44.78 22.00 12.60
C ARG A 452 -43.36 22.34 12.89
N LEU A 453 -42.68 22.91 11.93
CA LEU A 453 -41.41 23.58 12.15
C LEU A 453 -41.72 25.07 12.35
N GLN A 454 -41.43 25.58 13.52
CA GLN A 454 -41.63 27.00 13.85
C GLN A 454 -40.26 27.68 13.88
N LEU A 455 -40.16 28.65 12.99
CA LEU A 455 -38.97 29.49 12.84
C LEU A 455 -39.32 30.92 13.26
N GLU A 456 -38.38 31.58 13.92
CA GLU A 456 -38.48 33.03 14.25
C GLU A 456 -37.34 33.77 13.58
N SER A 457 -37.65 34.96 13.03
CA SER A 457 -36.66 35.91 12.55
C SER A 457 -36.82 37.26 13.27
N PRO A 458 -35.92 37.64 14.15
CA PRO A 458 -35.97 38.99 14.77
C PRO A 458 -35.92 40.12 13.76
N GLU A 459 -35.16 39.92 12.68
CA GLU A 459 -35.11 40.91 11.57
C GLU A 459 -36.46 41.12 10.95
N LEU A 460 -37.23 40.05 10.76
CA LEU A 460 -38.61 40.15 10.22
C LEU A 460 -39.52 40.84 11.22
N ALA A 461 -39.42 40.49 12.52
CA ALA A 461 -40.20 41.11 13.57
C ALA A 461 -39.87 42.62 13.70
N ASP A 462 -38.59 43.00 13.56
CA ASP A 462 -38.20 44.42 13.53
C ASP A 462 -38.71 45.13 12.27
N ALA A 463 -38.60 44.51 11.11
CA ALA A 463 -39.14 45.07 9.86
C ALA A 463 -40.66 45.27 9.93
N GLN A 464 -41.39 44.35 10.54
CA GLN A 464 -42.84 44.48 10.78
C GLN A 464 -43.16 45.62 11.72
N ARG A 465 -42.43 45.75 12.85
CA ARG A 465 -42.60 46.87 13.78
C ARG A 465 -42.33 48.21 13.07
N GLN A 466 -41.27 48.32 12.30
CA GLN A 466 -40.95 49.52 11.53
C GLN A 466 -42.01 49.81 10.45
N ALA A 467 -42.53 48.79 9.79
CA ALA A 467 -43.62 48.95 8.80
C ALA A 467 -44.92 49.43 9.47
N ALA A 468 -45.24 48.90 10.66
CA ALA A 468 -46.40 49.35 11.44
C ALA A 468 -46.29 50.82 11.87
N ILE A 469 -45.10 51.23 12.34
CA ILE A 469 -44.83 52.64 12.71
C ILE A 469 -44.94 53.54 11.48
N ARG A 470 -44.31 53.21 10.37
CA ARG A 470 -44.39 53.98 9.12
C ARG A 470 -45.81 54.01 8.56
N GLY A 471 -46.58 52.94 8.68
CA GLY A 471 -47.98 52.90 8.31
C GLY A 471 -48.83 53.81 9.17
N ALA A 472 -48.61 53.82 10.51
CA ALA A 472 -49.31 54.75 11.42
C ALA A 472 -48.97 56.20 11.12
N GLU A 473 -47.72 56.53 10.84
CA GLU A 473 -47.28 57.88 10.43
C GLU A 473 -47.90 58.31 9.09
N ALA A 474 -47.91 57.45 8.11
CA ALA A 474 -48.54 57.70 6.80
C ALA A 474 -50.06 57.98 6.96
N MET A 475 -50.70 57.16 7.78
CA MET A 475 -52.12 57.33 8.09
C MET A 475 -52.40 58.66 8.85
N ALA A 476 -51.53 59.03 9.78
CA ALA A 476 -51.62 60.31 10.51
C ALA A 476 -51.49 61.51 9.53
N ARG A 477 -50.51 61.48 8.65
CA ARG A 477 -50.29 62.51 7.61
C ARG A 477 -51.49 62.61 6.66
N TRP A 478 -52.06 61.48 6.25
CA TRP A 478 -53.25 61.48 5.39
C TRP A 478 -54.45 62.10 6.12
N ARG A 479 -54.71 61.76 7.39
CA ARG A 479 -55.76 62.38 8.19
C ARG A 479 -55.59 63.90 8.29
N GLN A 480 -54.37 64.33 8.59
CA GLN A 480 -54.03 65.75 8.70
C GLN A 480 -54.19 66.51 7.40
N ALA A 481 -53.91 65.87 6.22
CA ALA A 481 -54.15 66.45 4.92
C ALA A 481 -55.61 66.60 4.64
N LEU A 482 -56.46 65.64 5.04
CA LEU A 482 -57.95 65.76 4.93
C LEU A 482 -58.51 66.92 5.78
N ASP A 483 -58.04 67.06 7.04
CA ASP A 483 -58.46 68.12 7.97
C ASP A 483 -58.06 69.53 7.47
N ARG A 484 -57.01 69.62 6.64
CA ARG A 484 -56.58 70.89 5.99
C ARG A 484 -57.23 71.18 4.68
N GLY A 485 -58.37 70.55 4.34
CA GLY A 485 -59.14 70.84 3.11
C GLY A 485 -58.68 70.03 1.90
N GLY A 486 -57.92 68.97 2.09
CA GLY A 486 -57.57 67.99 1.05
C GLY A 486 -56.30 68.27 0.24
N GLU A 487 -55.65 69.42 0.46
CA GLU A 487 -54.34 69.70 -0.16
C GLU A 487 -53.29 68.64 0.33
N GLY A 488 -52.73 67.90 -0.63
CA GLY A 488 -51.75 66.81 -0.31
C GLY A 488 -52.38 65.50 0.14
N ALA A 489 -53.73 65.36 0.12
CA ALA A 489 -54.38 64.10 0.52
C ALA A 489 -54.09 62.91 -0.41
N GLN A 490 -53.99 63.18 -1.73
CA GLN A 490 -53.70 62.11 -2.70
C GLN A 490 -52.35 61.49 -2.55
N PRO A 491 -51.18 62.22 -2.48
CA PRO A 491 -49.88 61.62 -2.24
C PRO A 491 -49.79 60.98 -0.86
N ALA A 492 -50.51 61.46 0.13
CA ALA A 492 -50.56 60.84 1.43
C ALA A 492 -51.36 59.53 1.43
N ALA A 493 -52.43 59.42 0.65
CA ALA A 493 -53.20 58.18 0.44
C ALA A 493 -52.35 57.11 -0.30
N GLU A 494 -51.60 57.53 -1.32
CA GLU A 494 -50.63 56.65 -2.01
C GLU A 494 -49.55 56.10 -1.08
N ALA A 495 -49.03 56.93 -0.17
CA ALA A 495 -48.09 56.52 0.84
C ALA A 495 -48.69 55.51 1.83
N VAL A 496 -49.95 55.68 2.22
CA VAL A 496 -50.65 54.67 3.05
C VAL A 496 -50.80 53.34 2.32
N ALA A 497 -51.23 53.38 1.04
CA ALA A 497 -51.36 52.17 0.24
C ALA A 497 -50.01 51.44 0.05
N ALA A 498 -48.93 52.18 -0.18
CA ALA A 498 -47.58 51.59 -0.28
C ALA A 498 -47.13 50.94 1.01
N GLN A 499 -47.42 51.55 2.18
CA GLN A 499 -47.07 50.92 3.47
C GLN A 499 -47.98 49.73 3.80
N GLN A 500 -49.20 49.68 3.38
CA GLN A 500 -50.09 48.52 3.51
C GLN A 500 -49.55 47.33 2.68
N LEU A 501 -49.19 47.58 1.42
CA LEU A 501 -48.59 46.56 0.56
C LEU A 501 -47.29 46.03 1.16
N ALA A 502 -46.43 46.90 1.74
CA ALA A 502 -45.23 46.46 2.39
C ALA A 502 -45.50 45.62 3.67
N ALA A 503 -46.50 45.97 4.45
CA ALA A 503 -46.91 45.20 5.62
C ALA A 503 -47.50 43.83 5.23
N GLU A 504 -48.29 43.76 4.16
CA GLU A 504 -48.82 42.51 3.62
C GLU A 504 -47.73 41.59 3.08
N ALA A 505 -46.72 42.15 2.43
CA ALA A 505 -45.56 41.40 1.96
C ALA A 505 -44.76 40.76 3.13
N LEU A 506 -44.55 41.53 4.22
CA LEU A 506 -43.88 41.03 5.42
C LEU A 506 -44.73 40.00 6.18
N ALA A 507 -46.04 40.12 6.21
CA ALA A 507 -46.95 39.12 6.77
C ALA A 507 -46.93 37.81 5.94
N GLY A 508 -46.83 37.95 4.63
CA GLY A 508 -46.64 36.80 3.75
C GLY A 508 -45.31 36.06 3.99
N GLU A 509 -44.23 36.78 4.33
CA GLU A 509 -42.95 36.17 4.74
C GLU A 509 -43.06 35.46 6.08
N GLU A 510 -43.75 36.01 7.07
CA GLU A 510 -43.99 35.40 8.36
C GLU A 510 -44.75 34.07 8.23
N THR A 511 -45.74 34.01 7.33
CA THR A 511 -46.46 32.78 7.06
C THR A 511 -45.58 31.70 6.50
N ARG A 512 -44.52 32.05 5.78
CA ARG A 512 -43.52 31.12 5.25
C ARG A 512 -42.57 30.58 6.34
N LEU A 513 -42.44 31.24 7.49
CA LEU A 513 -41.63 30.77 8.62
C LEU A 513 -42.35 29.71 9.46
N THR A 514 -43.69 29.60 9.32
CA THR A 514 -44.47 28.53 9.93
C THR A 514 -44.78 27.46 8.87
N ILE A 515 -44.09 26.34 8.94
CA ILE A 515 -44.23 25.30 7.94
C ILE A 515 -45.29 24.30 8.42
N PRO A 516 -46.40 24.16 7.65
CA PRO A 516 -47.41 23.16 7.97
C PRO A 516 -46.84 21.77 7.76
N ALA A 517 -47.42 20.83 8.42
CA ALA A 517 -47.15 19.43 8.27
C ALA A 517 -47.44 18.96 6.84
N ILE A 518 -46.43 18.35 6.26
CA ILE A 518 -46.54 17.66 4.98
C ILE A 518 -46.37 16.15 5.28
N PRO A 519 -47.24 15.28 4.74
CA PRO A 519 -47.05 13.84 4.87
C PRO A 519 -45.65 13.42 4.39
N GLY A 520 -44.94 12.59 5.17
CA GLY A 520 -43.58 12.18 4.84
C GLY A 520 -42.48 13.19 5.22
N TRP A 521 -42.80 14.15 6.06
CA TRP A 521 -41.86 15.15 6.56
C TRP A 521 -40.77 14.53 7.42
N ASP A 522 -39.48 14.73 7.06
CA ASP A 522 -38.32 14.45 7.90
C ASP A 522 -37.66 15.79 8.29
N PRO A 523 -37.66 16.14 9.59
CA PRO A 523 -37.05 17.38 10.05
C PRO A 523 -35.51 17.42 9.94
N LEU A 524 -34.87 16.38 9.41
CA LEU A 524 -33.41 16.29 9.24
C LEU A 524 -32.63 16.84 10.43
N ARG A 525 -32.05 18.04 10.21
CA ARG A 525 -31.22 18.74 11.20
C ARG A 525 -32.05 19.70 12.08
N ALA A 526 -33.28 19.99 11.75
CA ALA A 526 -34.05 21.00 12.49
C ALA A 526 -34.17 20.68 14.00
N ALA A 527 -34.28 19.39 14.34
CA ALA A 527 -34.33 18.97 15.74
C ALA A 527 -33.00 19.21 16.49
N GLU A 528 -31.87 19.19 15.81
CA GLU A 528 -30.54 19.45 16.39
C GLU A 528 -30.35 20.94 16.68
N TYR A 529 -31.07 21.81 15.96
CA TYR A 529 -30.95 23.26 16.03
C TYR A 529 -32.03 23.94 16.89
N VAL A 530 -32.86 23.19 17.58
CA VAL A 530 -33.89 23.77 18.46
C VAL A 530 -33.21 24.70 19.48
N GLY A 531 -33.65 25.97 19.49
CA GLY A 531 -33.06 27.02 20.30
C GLY A 531 -31.84 27.74 19.71
N SER A 532 -31.30 27.24 18.60
CA SER A 532 -30.12 27.79 17.93
C SER A 532 -30.47 28.67 16.72
N TRP A 533 -29.52 29.51 16.31
CA TRP A 533 -29.59 30.30 15.09
C TRP A 533 -29.07 29.51 13.89
N VAL A 534 -29.77 29.63 12.78
CA VAL A 534 -29.39 28.99 11.51
C VAL A 534 -29.36 30.06 10.43
N ALA A 535 -28.18 30.24 9.83
CA ALA A 535 -28.00 31.08 8.67
C ALA A 535 -28.49 30.39 7.37
N PRO A 536 -28.87 31.13 6.35
CA PRO A 536 -29.16 30.58 5.03
C PRO A 536 -27.93 29.88 4.48
N ASP A 537 -28.02 28.56 4.31
CA ASP A 537 -26.98 27.77 3.67
C ASP A 537 -27.63 26.91 2.55
N PRO A 538 -27.33 27.19 1.29
CA PRO A 538 -27.87 26.41 0.16
C PRO A 538 -27.39 24.93 0.17
N ARG A 539 -26.41 24.58 1.04
CA ARG A 539 -25.87 23.23 1.18
C ARG A 539 -26.55 22.42 2.26
N ALA A 540 -27.17 23.10 3.23
CA ALA A 540 -27.72 22.49 4.42
C ALA A 540 -29.22 22.80 4.58
N PRO A 541 -30.12 22.02 3.92
CA PRO A 541 -31.55 22.19 4.14
C PRO A 541 -31.88 21.85 5.59
N LEU A 542 -32.77 22.62 6.22
CA LEU A 542 -33.26 22.39 7.57
C LEU A 542 -34.16 21.15 7.61
N ALA A 543 -34.91 20.91 6.54
CA ALA A 543 -35.87 19.81 6.52
C ALA A 543 -36.14 19.34 5.08
N VAL A 544 -36.57 18.10 4.96
CA VAL A 544 -37.00 17.49 3.70
C VAL A 544 -38.41 16.95 3.83
N ALA A 545 -39.29 17.32 2.91
CA ALA A 545 -40.59 16.70 2.75
C ALA A 545 -40.49 15.60 1.68
N ILE A 546 -40.85 14.37 2.04
CA ILE A 546 -40.85 13.19 1.16
C ILE A 546 -42.29 12.76 0.90
N PRO A 547 -42.92 13.21 -0.19
CA PRO A 547 -44.25 12.75 -0.53
C PRO A 547 -44.21 11.34 -1.12
N GLY A 548 -44.93 10.43 -0.51
CA GLY A 548 -45.27 9.15 -1.13
C GLY A 548 -44.32 8.00 -1.07
N GLY A 549 -43.14 8.15 -0.48
CA GLY A 549 -42.27 7.00 -0.14
C GLY A 549 -41.55 6.30 -1.29
N ALA A 550 -41.57 6.83 -2.53
CA ALA A 550 -40.77 6.30 -3.63
C ALA A 550 -39.30 6.77 -3.51
N TRP A 551 -38.41 5.82 -3.59
CA TRP A 551 -36.97 6.08 -3.48
C TRP A 551 -36.31 5.80 -4.82
N ARG A 552 -35.39 6.69 -5.20
CA ARG A 552 -34.51 6.54 -6.35
C ARG A 552 -33.03 6.59 -5.90
N ILE A 553 -32.17 5.99 -6.68
CA ILE A 553 -30.73 6.20 -6.56
C ILE A 553 -30.31 7.03 -7.78
N ARG A 554 -29.66 8.17 -7.53
CA ARG A 554 -28.96 8.94 -8.53
C ARG A 554 -27.47 8.64 -8.44
N ALA A 555 -27.01 7.86 -9.39
CA ALA A 555 -25.63 7.40 -9.45
C ALA A 555 -24.86 8.15 -10.53
N VAL A 556 -23.53 8.13 -10.39
CA VAL A 556 -22.61 8.68 -11.37
C VAL A 556 -21.52 7.67 -11.70
N MET A 557 -21.09 7.65 -12.95
CA MET A 557 -20.04 6.80 -13.44
C MET A 557 -19.31 7.44 -14.63
N PRO A 558 -18.07 7.00 -14.96
CA PRO A 558 -17.38 7.43 -16.16
C PRO A 558 -18.17 7.10 -17.43
N GLU A 559 -18.05 7.94 -18.46
CA GLU A 559 -18.77 7.80 -19.74
C GLU A 559 -18.55 6.43 -20.40
N ALA A 560 -17.30 5.95 -20.44
CA ALA A 560 -16.96 4.64 -20.99
C ALA A 560 -17.65 3.46 -20.26
N GLU A 561 -18.01 3.64 -18.99
CA GLU A 561 -18.75 2.63 -18.21
C GLU A 561 -20.25 2.74 -18.44
N ALA A 562 -20.77 3.96 -18.61
CA ALA A 562 -22.16 4.21 -18.95
C ALA A 562 -22.54 3.58 -20.30
N ASP A 563 -21.65 3.64 -21.31
CA ASP A 563 -21.86 2.98 -22.61
C ASP A 563 -21.96 1.45 -22.49
N ARG A 564 -21.18 0.88 -21.59
CA ARG A 564 -21.30 -0.57 -21.30
C ARG A 564 -22.59 -0.90 -20.55
N LEU A 565 -23.05 0.00 -19.69
CA LEU A 565 -24.31 -0.18 -18.97
C LEU A 565 -25.51 -0.09 -19.90
N ARG A 566 -25.48 0.76 -20.95
CA ARG A 566 -26.54 0.84 -21.96
C ARG A 566 -26.77 -0.50 -22.69
N SER A 567 -25.76 -1.33 -22.78
CA SER A 567 -25.84 -2.69 -23.39
C SER A 567 -26.13 -3.80 -22.38
N ALA A 568 -26.30 -3.50 -21.10
CA ALA A 568 -26.54 -4.45 -20.02
C ALA A 568 -28.05 -4.54 -19.70
N ASP A 569 -28.44 -5.50 -18.85
CA ASP A 569 -29.81 -5.71 -18.40
C ASP A 569 -30.34 -4.63 -17.45
N GLY A 570 -29.49 -3.69 -17.02
CA GLY A 570 -29.84 -2.61 -16.13
C GLY A 570 -30.08 -3.02 -14.67
N SER A 571 -29.92 -4.29 -14.32
CA SER A 571 -30.05 -4.74 -12.93
C SER A 571 -28.82 -4.37 -12.12
N ALA A 572 -29.01 -3.90 -10.89
CA ALA A 572 -27.96 -3.53 -9.98
C ALA A 572 -28.25 -3.99 -8.56
N VAL A 573 -27.18 -4.33 -7.85
CA VAL A 573 -27.21 -4.53 -6.39
C VAL A 573 -26.61 -3.29 -5.75
N ALA A 574 -27.44 -2.57 -5.00
CA ALA A 574 -27.04 -1.40 -4.23
C ALA A 574 -26.68 -1.78 -2.78
N ARG A 575 -25.64 -1.18 -2.23
CA ARG A 575 -25.23 -1.31 -0.82
C ARG A 575 -25.10 0.09 -0.23
N ILE A 576 -25.63 0.28 0.97
CA ILE A 576 -25.46 1.54 1.70
C ILE A 576 -24.03 1.62 2.21
N ALA A 577 -23.35 2.75 1.95
CA ALA A 577 -22.01 2.99 2.47
C ALA A 577 -22.01 2.95 4.01
N GLY A 578 -21.08 2.17 4.60
CA GLY A 578 -21.01 1.93 6.03
C GLY A 578 -21.94 0.82 6.57
N ARG A 579 -22.81 0.23 5.75
CA ARG A 579 -23.70 -0.90 6.09
C ARG A 579 -23.67 -1.97 5.01
N PRO A 580 -22.55 -2.69 4.84
CA PRO A 580 -22.36 -3.62 3.72
C PRO A 580 -23.23 -4.88 3.79
N ASP A 581 -23.82 -5.17 4.93
CA ASP A 581 -24.78 -6.23 5.20
C ASP A 581 -26.13 -6.00 4.50
N PHE A 582 -26.51 -4.74 4.27
CA PHE A 582 -27.74 -4.41 3.57
C PHE A 582 -27.54 -4.33 2.05
N ARG A 583 -28.26 -5.19 1.34
CA ARG A 583 -28.29 -5.24 -0.10
C ARG A 583 -29.70 -4.92 -0.59
N MET A 584 -29.80 -4.01 -1.56
CA MET A 584 -31.04 -3.65 -2.21
C MET A 584 -30.93 -3.97 -3.69
N GLN A 585 -32.03 -4.42 -4.27
CA GLN A 585 -32.15 -4.54 -5.73
C GLN A 585 -32.54 -3.17 -6.28
N ALA A 586 -31.85 -2.77 -7.32
CA ALA A 586 -32.15 -1.54 -8.04
C ALA A 586 -32.16 -1.83 -9.55
N HIS A 587 -32.96 -1.08 -10.28
CA HIS A 587 -33.06 -1.22 -11.73
C HIS A 587 -32.89 0.13 -12.41
N VAL A 588 -32.10 0.18 -13.47
CA VAL A 588 -31.85 1.42 -14.22
C VAL A 588 -33.14 1.89 -14.91
N GLU A 589 -33.55 3.09 -14.57
CA GLU A 589 -34.69 3.77 -15.23
C GLU A 589 -34.21 4.63 -16.38
N ARG A 590 -33.12 5.35 -16.18
CA ARG A 590 -32.60 6.30 -17.16
C ARG A 590 -31.09 6.44 -17.03
N ILE A 591 -30.40 6.57 -18.13
CA ILE A 591 -28.99 6.95 -18.25
C ILE A 591 -28.95 8.29 -18.99
N SER A 592 -28.23 9.28 -18.49
CA SER A 592 -28.04 10.55 -19.18
C SER A 592 -27.34 10.35 -20.52
N ASP A 593 -27.76 11.08 -21.54
CA ASP A 593 -27.09 11.08 -22.85
C ASP A 593 -25.86 12.00 -22.87
N THR A 594 -25.76 12.89 -21.89
CA THR A 594 -24.65 13.85 -21.75
C THR A 594 -23.91 13.66 -20.46
N ALA A 595 -22.58 13.74 -20.52
CA ALA A 595 -21.74 13.81 -19.36
C ALA A 595 -21.81 15.21 -18.73
N VAL A 596 -21.76 15.26 -17.39
CA VAL A 596 -21.83 16.49 -16.61
C VAL A 596 -20.59 16.59 -15.71
N GLU A 597 -20.13 17.82 -15.47
CA GLU A 597 -19.02 18.06 -14.53
C GLU A 597 -19.49 18.25 -13.09
N THR A 598 -20.79 18.51 -12.89
CA THR A 598 -21.33 18.79 -11.55
C THR A 598 -21.95 17.55 -10.94
N LEU A 599 -21.42 17.11 -9.80
CA LEU A 599 -21.94 15.98 -9.04
C LEU A 599 -23.31 16.31 -8.43
N PRO A 600 -24.22 15.34 -8.36
CA PRO A 600 -25.53 15.53 -7.73
C PRO A 600 -25.44 15.86 -6.23
N SER A 601 -24.37 15.44 -5.56
CA SER A 601 -24.13 15.70 -4.15
C SER A 601 -22.63 15.78 -3.87
N GLU A 602 -22.24 16.64 -2.91
CA GLU A 602 -20.88 16.70 -2.38
C GLU A 602 -20.43 15.37 -1.75
N ALA A 603 -21.38 14.58 -1.23
CA ALA A 603 -21.11 13.26 -0.63
C ALA A 603 -20.42 12.27 -1.57
N LEU A 604 -20.45 12.50 -2.88
CA LEU A 604 -19.77 11.68 -3.89
C LEU A 604 -18.33 12.13 -4.15
N GLY A 605 -17.98 13.35 -3.74
CA GLY A 605 -16.63 13.91 -3.86
C GLY A 605 -15.68 13.45 -2.78
N ARG A 606 -14.37 13.38 -3.09
CA ARG A 606 -13.31 12.99 -2.13
C ARG A 606 -13.29 13.82 -0.83
N PRO A 607 -13.49 15.14 -0.82
CA PRO A 607 -13.51 15.92 0.42
C PRO A 607 -14.57 15.44 1.41
N ALA A 608 -15.72 14.95 0.93
CA ALA A 608 -16.79 14.40 1.76
C ALA A 608 -16.69 12.87 1.94
N GLY A 609 -15.54 12.26 1.59
CA GLY A 609 -15.29 10.82 1.72
C GLY A 609 -15.85 9.97 0.57
N GLY A 610 -16.27 10.57 -0.53
CA GLY A 610 -16.65 9.89 -1.78
C GLY A 610 -15.42 9.46 -2.61
N PRO A 611 -15.58 8.67 -3.66
CA PRO A 611 -14.48 8.22 -4.50
C PRO A 611 -14.11 9.17 -5.64
N ILE A 612 -14.96 10.15 -5.97
CA ILE A 612 -14.77 11.02 -7.14
C ILE A 612 -13.85 12.19 -6.81
N THR A 613 -12.86 12.40 -7.66
CA THR A 613 -11.96 13.53 -7.52
C THR A 613 -12.66 14.79 -8.02
N VAL A 614 -12.68 15.83 -7.18
CA VAL A 614 -13.32 17.11 -7.49
C VAL A 614 -12.28 18.23 -7.51
N ASP A 615 -12.61 19.31 -8.20
CA ASP A 615 -11.78 20.52 -8.27
C ASP A 615 -11.58 21.10 -6.86
N PRO A 616 -10.32 21.22 -6.37
CA PRO A 616 -10.06 21.80 -5.05
C PRO A 616 -10.47 23.27 -4.92
N SER A 617 -10.62 23.97 -6.04
CA SER A 617 -11.05 25.37 -6.07
C SER A 617 -12.57 25.54 -6.00
N ASP A 618 -13.34 24.45 -6.19
CA ASP A 618 -14.79 24.48 -6.06
C ASP A 618 -15.21 24.53 -4.58
N PRO A 619 -15.79 25.63 -4.11
CA PRO A 619 -16.21 25.77 -2.72
C PRO A 619 -17.36 24.81 -2.36
N LEU A 620 -18.09 24.28 -3.35
CA LEU A 620 -19.17 23.32 -3.15
C LEU A 620 -18.66 21.86 -3.13
N GLY A 621 -17.43 21.61 -3.56
CA GLY A 621 -16.87 20.26 -3.64
C GLY A 621 -17.66 19.34 -4.59
N ARG A 622 -18.32 19.90 -5.58
CA ARG A 622 -19.22 19.19 -6.51
C ARG A 622 -18.74 19.18 -7.95
N ARG A 623 -17.74 19.98 -8.30
CA ARG A 623 -17.19 20.01 -9.65
C ARG A 623 -16.21 18.86 -9.83
N ALA A 624 -16.62 17.82 -10.53
CA ALA A 624 -15.75 16.68 -10.86
C ALA A 624 -14.65 17.10 -11.83
N LEU A 625 -13.41 16.61 -11.62
CA LEU A 625 -12.30 16.86 -12.55
C LEU A 625 -12.48 16.15 -13.89
N THR A 626 -13.17 15.02 -13.90
CA THR A 626 -13.55 14.29 -15.11
C THR A 626 -15.07 14.27 -15.23
N PRO A 627 -15.63 14.56 -16.42
CA PRO A 627 -17.06 14.47 -16.65
C PRO A 627 -17.61 13.09 -16.31
N VAL A 628 -18.81 13.05 -15.71
CA VAL A 628 -19.48 11.82 -15.31
C VAL A 628 -20.88 11.75 -15.93
N VAL A 629 -21.33 10.55 -16.21
CA VAL A 629 -22.70 10.31 -16.70
C VAL A 629 -23.57 9.94 -15.51
N GLU A 630 -24.73 10.58 -15.43
CA GLU A 630 -25.73 10.31 -14.41
C GLU A 630 -26.61 9.11 -14.78
N VAL A 631 -26.90 8.29 -13.80
CA VAL A 631 -27.76 7.11 -13.93
C VAL A 631 -28.78 7.12 -12.81
N TRP A 632 -30.05 7.05 -13.19
CA TRP A 632 -31.16 6.95 -12.24
C TRP A 632 -31.64 5.52 -12.15
N LEU A 633 -31.82 5.06 -10.91
CA LEU A 633 -32.29 3.70 -10.64
C LEU A 633 -33.47 3.73 -9.69
N ALA A 634 -34.50 2.96 -10.03
CA ALA A 634 -35.56 2.62 -9.09
C ALA A 634 -35.06 1.64 -8.05
N VAL A 635 -35.48 1.83 -6.82
CA VAL A 635 -35.15 0.93 -5.70
C VAL A 635 -36.40 0.13 -5.35
N ALA A 636 -36.24 -1.20 -5.29
CA ALA A 636 -37.32 -2.06 -4.81
C ALA A 636 -37.64 -1.79 -3.33
N PRO A 637 -38.93 -1.72 -2.92
CA PRO A 637 -39.33 -1.59 -1.55
C PRO A 637 -38.66 -2.70 -0.68
N GLY A 638 -38.07 -2.30 0.42
CA GLY A 638 -37.36 -3.24 1.30
C GLY A 638 -37.55 -2.87 2.78
N PRO A 639 -37.11 -3.73 3.71
CA PRO A 639 -37.26 -3.51 5.15
C PRO A 639 -36.33 -2.42 5.71
N VAL A 640 -35.50 -1.80 4.85
CA VAL A 640 -34.51 -0.81 5.26
C VAL A 640 -35.10 0.59 5.21
N VAL A 641 -34.96 1.32 6.31
CA VAL A 641 -35.30 2.75 6.33
C VAL A 641 -34.21 3.51 5.57
N LEU A 642 -34.56 4.00 4.40
CA LEU A 642 -33.70 4.84 3.58
C LEU A 642 -33.78 6.29 4.05
N ARG A 643 -32.67 7.01 3.94
CA ARG A 643 -32.60 8.45 4.18
C ARG A 643 -32.12 9.17 2.95
N HIS A 644 -32.68 10.36 2.71
CA HIS A 644 -32.21 11.20 1.63
C HIS A 644 -30.73 11.57 1.80
N GLY A 645 -29.97 11.56 0.70
CA GLY A 645 -28.53 11.88 0.73
C GLY A 645 -27.61 10.73 1.17
N GLN A 646 -28.16 9.56 1.54
CA GLN A 646 -27.32 8.40 1.87
C GLN A 646 -26.52 7.94 0.65
N ARG A 647 -25.20 7.79 0.84
CA ARG A 647 -24.32 7.25 -0.21
C ARG A 647 -24.51 5.74 -0.35
N VAL A 648 -24.56 5.31 -1.62
CA VAL A 648 -24.68 3.90 -1.99
C VAL A 648 -23.62 3.52 -3.02
N GLU A 649 -23.18 2.28 -2.93
CA GLU A 649 -22.34 1.64 -3.91
C GLU A 649 -23.17 0.67 -4.74
N LEU A 650 -23.07 0.79 -6.04
CA LEU A 650 -23.82 0.00 -7.00
C LEU A 650 -22.91 -0.97 -7.73
N ARG A 651 -23.39 -2.18 -7.92
CA ARG A 651 -22.75 -3.17 -8.75
C ARG A 651 -23.73 -3.71 -9.77
N PHE A 652 -23.44 -3.45 -11.05
CA PHE A 652 -24.24 -3.92 -12.17
C PHE A 652 -23.70 -5.25 -12.68
N GLY A 653 -24.61 -6.15 -13.07
CA GLY A 653 -24.29 -7.33 -13.84
C GLY A 653 -23.98 -6.92 -15.28
N THR A 654 -22.87 -7.38 -15.82
CA THR A 654 -22.55 -7.17 -17.24
C THR A 654 -22.37 -8.50 -17.94
N ALA A 655 -22.51 -8.50 -19.27
CA ALA A 655 -22.22 -9.69 -20.07
C ALA A 655 -20.80 -10.20 -19.77
N ALA A 656 -20.70 -11.51 -19.57
CA ALA A 656 -19.43 -12.15 -19.31
C ALA A 656 -18.51 -12.03 -20.53
N ARG A 657 -17.26 -11.62 -20.31
CA ARG A 657 -16.23 -11.49 -21.34
C ARG A 657 -14.99 -12.29 -20.97
N PRO A 658 -14.23 -12.80 -21.95
CA PRO A 658 -12.97 -13.50 -21.67
C PRO A 658 -11.99 -12.64 -20.84
N LEU A 659 -11.25 -13.27 -19.91
CA LEU A 659 -10.25 -12.57 -19.08
C LEU A 659 -9.19 -11.85 -19.91
N ALA A 660 -8.78 -12.43 -21.02
CA ALA A 660 -7.82 -11.80 -21.94
C ALA A 660 -8.34 -10.46 -22.46
N TRP A 661 -9.62 -10.41 -22.86
CA TRP A 661 -10.26 -9.18 -23.32
C TRP A 661 -10.37 -8.12 -22.21
N GLN A 662 -10.78 -8.55 -21.02
CA GLN A 662 -10.83 -7.67 -19.84
C GLN A 662 -9.46 -7.10 -19.47
N ALA A 663 -8.38 -7.92 -19.58
CA ALA A 663 -7.01 -7.47 -19.34
C ALA A 663 -6.55 -6.43 -20.37
N VAL A 664 -6.86 -6.64 -21.66
CA VAL A 664 -6.56 -5.68 -22.73
C VAL A 664 -7.33 -4.36 -22.49
N GLU A 665 -8.62 -4.45 -22.19
CA GLU A 665 -9.44 -3.28 -21.91
C GLU A 665 -8.94 -2.50 -20.67
N ALA A 666 -8.56 -3.20 -19.61
CA ALA A 666 -7.95 -2.58 -18.42
C ALA A 666 -6.62 -1.89 -18.75
N ALA A 667 -5.78 -2.52 -19.58
CA ALA A 667 -4.52 -1.91 -20.04
C ALA A 667 -4.76 -0.67 -20.89
N LEU A 668 -5.75 -0.70 -21.82
CA LEU A 668 -6.10 0.46 -22.65
C LEU A 668 -6.62 1.62 -21.80
N ARG A 669 -7.41 1.35 -20.75
CA ARG A 669 -7.88 2.38 -19.81
C ARG A 669 -6.74 3.04 -19.03
N LEU A 670 -5.70 2.26 -18.66
CA LEU A 670 -4.50 2.83 -18.02
C LEU A 670 -3.75 3.78 -18.96
N LEU A 671 -3.95 3.68 -20.26
CA LEU A 671 -3.32 4.53 -21.28
C LEU A 671 -4.20 5.73 -21.69
N ASP A 672 -5.46 5.74 -21.28
CA ASP A 672 -6.37 6.85 -21.55
C ASP A 672 -6.06 8.01 -20.59
N PRO A 673 -5.58 9.17 -21.10
CA PRO A 673 -5.22 10.32 -20.27
C PRO A 673 -6.41 10.91 -19.49
N GLY A 674 -7.66 10.61 -19.90
CA GLY A 674 -8.89 11.05 -19.21
C GLY A 674 -9.33 10.12 -18.06
N ALA A 675 -8.82 8.89 -17.97
CA ALA A 675 -9.29 7.92 -16.98
C ALA A 675 -8.56 7.99 -15.62
N GLY A 676 -7.50 8.80 -15.50
CA GLY A 676 -6.60 8.84 -14.33
C GLY A 676 -6.49 10.18 -13.62
N ALA A 677 -7.28 11.19 -13.99
CA ALA A 677 -7.29 12.50 -13.33
C ALA A 677 -8.25 12.55 -12.13
#